data_3187e4085f74c86cbb965bf6f5ca0961
#
_entry.id   3187e4085f74c86cbb965bf6f5ca0961
#
_cell.length_a   1.000
_cell.length_b   1.000
_cell.length_c   1.000
_cell.angle_alpha   90.00
_cell.angle_beta   90.00
_cell.angle_gamma   90.00
#
_symmetry.space_group_name_H-M   'P 1'
#
loop_
_entity.id
_entity.type
_entity.pdbx_description
1 polymer ?
#
loop_
_entity_poly.entity_id
_entity_poly.type
_entity_poly.pdbx_seq_one_letter_code
_entity_poly.pdbx_strand_id
1 'polypeptide(L)'
;MKQRILAILLSLTMMFTLVPTAMAEGETAVAKVGNDKYETLQAAVNAATTENSTVTLLKDVTEDITIPTGVTAMLDLSGKTLTNKAGKHTITVENGGKLNISDSVGTGVVDNTSHGKAAIYNKGEVTLNGGTFERSAEKGTYSPYSDGGNSWYTIANYGTMEINTGVTVENAGGYSSMIRNGGDVTADCNLTIEGGNFAGGVNTVKNDSFGVLTINGGNFSNTAQYVIMNWNKAEITAGTFQTLDTASAVLFTSAYGADDNTVGKLTISGGEFKHASDTQEMIVDHYDESNSGAAAVTGGRFDADISKYIPSDYVQSADGTVEKLGESNAVAKVGDTYYKTLADAVTAADNATVTLLKDVTANVTIPADKTITLNLNGMTLTNVDDHTILNNGNLTITGTGRVDNISHAKGALYNKGTVVINGGTFDRSQENGMNKGESGQNSWYTIKNVGTMTINDGATVQTAGNNAALGKFSSLVSNGYFNTNDYNTNKGLEQPILTIDGGTFRGGLNTIKNDDRARLTINGGTFSNYYQAVVQNHNIAEITGGTFTAASDANTETYGIYNCGCGADIDLGTLTVSGGTFTGATYAVAEVSSQNAIVNISGGQFAGTKAAIIKSSTSNATIAISGGTFSSDPSVYVVGNGSANIVKRAGSEGAYTYTVLAKSGLTSGVYLTDPSGALASNYYVSSTANGVWTVSYSAPYSGGSSSDPTYSVSTPSKTENGS
;
A
#
# COMPACT_ATOMS: atom_id res chain seq x y z
N MET A 1 17.00 -59.52 -42.19
CA MET A 1 16.49 -60.06 -40.92
C MET A 1 17.33 -61.20 -40.32
N LYS A 2 17.88 -62.10 -41.09
CA LYS A 2 18.68 -63.24 -40.56
C LYS A 2 20.06 -62.84 -39.96
N GLN A 3 20.68 -61.75 -40.41
CA GLN A 3 21.98 -61.30 -39.88
C GLN A 3 21.92 -60.52 -38.57
N ARG A 4 20.75 -59.88 -38.28
CA ARG A 4 20.54 -59.17 -36.98
C ARG A 4 20.21 -60.11 -35.81
N ILE A 5 19.59 -61.26 -36.09
CA ILE A 5 19.29 -62.28 -35.07
C ILE A 5 20.58 -63.07 -34.70
N LEU A 6 21.52 -63.19 -35.59
CA LEU A 6 22.80 -63.86 -35.28
C LEU A 6 23.74 -62.99 -34.42
N ALA A 7 23.67 -61.65 -34.57
CA ALA A 7 24.46 -60.72 -33.76
C ALA A 7 23.93 -60.66 -32.31
N ILE A 8 22.59 -60.73 -32.13
CA ILE A 8 21.98 -60.76 -30.80
C ILE A 8 22.22 -62.10 -30.09
N LEU A 9 22.23 -63.24 -30.81
CA LEU A 9 22.51 -64.50 -30.19
C LEU A 9 24.06 -64.67 -29.88
N LEU A 10 24.95 -64.01 -30.63
CA LEU A 10 26.39 -64.05 -30.35
C LEU A 10 26.75 -63.13 -29.18
N SER A 11 26.03 -62.01 -28.99
CA SER A 11 26.22 -61.17 -27.83
C SER A 11 25.66 -61.78 -26.53
N LEU A 12 24.56 -62.57 -26.64
CA LEU A 12 23.97 -63.27 -25.50
C LEU A 12 24.85 -64.51 -25.09
N THR A 13 25.54 -65.17 -26.05
CA THR A 13 26.41 -66.31 -25.74
C THR A 13 27.79 -65.89 -25.17
N MET A 14 28.26 -64.67 -25.46
CA MET A 14 29.45 -64.14 -24.76
C MET A 14 29.17 -63.67 -23.35
N MET A 15 27.93 -63.38 -22.98
CA MET A 15 27.56 -63.00 -21.59
C MET A 15 27.48 -64.19 -20.65
N PHE A 16 27.34 -65.40 -21.10
CA PHE A 16 27.14 -66.57 -20.24
C PHE A 16 28.42 -67.42 -19.95
N THR A 17 29.64 -66.99 -20.37
CA THR A 17 30.88 -67.76 -20.14
C THR A 17 31.82 -67.08 -19.11
N LEU A 18 31.48 -66.02 -18.48
CA LEU A 18 32.19 -65.50 -17.31
C LEU A 18 31.29 -65.64 -16.09
N VAL A 19 31.14 -66.86 -15.56
CA VAL A 19 30.74 -67.03 -14.17
C VAL A 19 31.95 -66.53 -13.37
N PRO A 20 31.80 -65.43 -12.62
CA PRO A 20 32.91 -64.97 -11.78
C PRO A 20 33.14 -66.06 -10.72
N THR A 21 34.32 -66.65 -10.71
CA THR A 21 34.71 -67.49 -9.60
C THR A 21 34.85 -66.65 -8.36
N ALA A 22 33.92 -66.86 -7.40
CA ALA A 22 34.06 -66.32 -6.02
C ALA A 22 35.36 -66.91 -5.46
N MET A 23 36.30 -66.09 -5.03
CA MET A 23 37.59 -66.46 -4.52
C MET A 23 37.55 -66.86 -3.06
N ALA A 24 38.27 -67.90 -2.68
CA ALA A 24 38.62 -68.15 -1.29
C ALA A 24 39.53 -67.03 -0.73
N GLU A 25 39.40 -66.73 0.56
CA GLU A 25 40.09 -65.65 1.26
C GLU A 25 41.52 -65.35 0.80
N GLY A 26 41.74 -64.25 0.06
CA GLY A 26 42.98 -63.70 -0.35
C GLY A 26 42.98 -62.16 -0.35
N GLU A 27 44.17 -61.58 -0.08
CA GLU A 27 44.41 -60.11 0.00
C GLU A 27 44.16 -59.32 -1.30
N THR A 28 43.79 -59.98 -2.40
CA THR A 28 43.67 -59.40 -3.76
C THR A 28 42.29 -58.88 -4.04
N ALA A 29 41.23 -59.31 -3.29
CA ALA A 29 39.83 -58.89 -3.52
C ALA A 29 39.64 -57.36 -3.35
N VAL A 30 38.95 -56.74 -4.32
CA VAL A 30 38.64 -55.31 -4.33
C VAL A 30 37.21 -55.02 -3.88
N ALA A 31 36.28 -55.97 -4.08
CA ALA A 31 34.87 -55.85 -3.74
C ALA A 31 34.28 -57.16 -3.29
N LYS A 32 33.14 -57.12 -2.65
CA LYS A 32 32.32 -58.29 -2.29
C LYS A 32 30.85 -58.06 -2.64
N VAL A 33 30.16 -59.22 -2.89
CA VAL A 33 28.69 -59.26 -3.00
C VAL A 33 28.21 -60.32 -1.98
N GLY A 34 27.54 -59.88 -0.93
CA GLY A 34 27.32 -60.77 0.20
C GLY A 34 28.64 -61.27 0.82
N ASN A 35 28.87 -62.63 0.79
CA ASN A 35 30.10 -63.23 1.25
C ASN A 35 31.13 -63.47 0.13
N ASP A 36 30.72 -63.33 -1.13
CA ASP A 36 31.58 -63.63 -2.28
C ASP A 36 32.49 -62.41 -2.59
N LYS A 37 33.78 -62.69 -2.72
CA LYS A 37 34.83 -61.69 -2.98
C LYS A 37 35.28 -61.72 -4.41
N TYR A 38 35.58 -60.52 -4.98
CA TYR A 38 35.92 -60.32 -6.38
C TYR A 38 37.22 -59.54 -6.55
N GLU A 39 38.09 -59.98 -7.49
CA GLU A 39 39.32 -59.29 -7.79
C GLU A 39 39.16 -58.04 -8.65
N THR A 40 38.02 -57.91 -9.33
CA THR A 40 37.67 -56.72 -10.09
C THR A 40 36.28 -56.19 -9.68
N LEU A 41 36.14 -54.89 -9.67
CA LEU A 41 34.85 -54.25 -9.35
C LEU A 41 33.81 -54.56 -10.42
N GLN A 42 34.19 -54.57 -11.71
CA GLN A 42 33.27 -54.92 -12.79
C GLN A 42 32.72 -56.34 -12.65
N ALA A 43 33.56 -57.30 -12.20
CA ALA A 43 33.08 -58.67 -11.95
C ALA A 43 32.06 -58.73 -10.81
N ALA A 44 32.27 -57.98 -9.73
CA ALA A 44 31.31 -57.84 -8.64
C ALA A 44 29.99 -57.22 -9.10
N VAL A 45 30.05 -56.15 -9.91
CA VAL A 45 28.87 -55.51 -10.51
C VAL A 45 28.10 -56.48 -11.40
N ASN A 46 28.80 -57.27 -12.22
CA ASN A 46 28.16 -58.26 -13.09
C ASN A 46 27.54 -59.44 -12.30
N ALA A 47 28.05 -59.72 -11.12
CA ALA A 47 27.52 -60.77 -10.24
C ALA A 47 26.30 -60.31 -9.40
N ALA A 48 26.17 -59.03 -9.15
CA ALA A 48 25.08 -58.43 -8.41
C ALA A 48 23.81 -58.28 -9.28
N THR A 49 23.23 -59.43 -9.67
CA THR A 49 22.10 -59.47 -10.64
C THR A 49 20.72 -59.41 -9.98
N THR A 50 20.63 -59.34 -8.67
CA THR A 50 19.35 -59.26 -7.92
C THR A 50 19.20 -57.90 -7.23
N GLU A 51 18.00 -57.37 -7.18
CA GLU A 51 17.67 -56.03 -6.63
C GLU A 51 18.16 -55.77 -5.19
N ASN A 52 18.59 -56.81 -4.47
CA ASN A 52 19.04 -56.73 -3.08
C ASN A 52 20.54 -57.04 -2.91
N SER A 53 21.30 -57.14 -3.99
CA SER A 53 22.70 -57.52 -3.93
C SER A 53 23.57 -56.25 -3.94
N THR A 54 24.11 -55.87 -2.79
CA THR A 54 25.01 -54.71 -2.68
C THR A 54 26.45 -55.13 -2.96
N VAL A 55 27.09 -54.45 -3.91
CA VAL A 55 28.53 -54.48 -4.14
C VAL A 55 29.20 -53.55 -3.14
N THR A 56 30.01 -54.11 -2.22
CA THR A 56 30.71 -53.30 -1.20
C THR A 56 32.21 -53.25 -1.57
N LEU A 57 32.78 -52.05 -1.63
CA LEU A 57 34.22 -51.87 -1.80
C LEU A 57 34.98 -52.33 -0.55
N LEU A 58 36.07 -53.06 -0.74
CA LEU A 58 36.93 -53.55 0.34
C LEU A 58 38.21 -52.74 0.51
N LYS A 59 38.64 -52.07 -0.55
CA LYS A 59 39.85 -51.21 -0.61
C LYS A 59 39.66 -50.14 -1.70
N ASP A 60 40.59 -49.22 -1.81
CA ASP A 60 40.62 -48.26 -2.90
C ASP A 60 40.88 -49.01 -4.23
N VAL A 61 40.18 -48.55 -5.27
CA VAL A 61 40.14 -49.24 -6.59
C VAL A 61 40.45 -48.25 -7.72
N THR A 62 41.39 -48.64 -8.59
CA THR A 62 41.61 -47.92 -9.86
C THR A 62 41.02 -48.74 -10.99
N GLU A 63 39.75 -48.53 -11.30
CA GLU A 63 39.00 -49.28 -12.30
C GLU A 63 37.83 -48.47 -12.82
N ASP A 64 37.59 -48.47 -14.11
CA ASP A 64 36.34 -47.97 -14.69
C ASP A 64 35.30 -49.09 -14.73
N ILE A 65 34.07 -48.76 -14.40
CA ILE A 65 32.93 -49.68 -14.43
C ILE A 65 31.82 -49.21 -15.36
N THR A 66 31.15 -50.21 -15.95
CA THR A 66 29.94 -49.97 -16.76
C THR A 66 28.80 -50.76 -16.20
N ILE A 67 27.65 -50.07 -16.04
CA ILE A 67 26.35 -50.69 -15.71
C ILE A 67 25.59 -50.87 -17.01
N PRO A 68 25.46 -52.11 -17.51
CA PRO A 68 24.86 -52.38 -18.81
C PRO A 68 23.31 -52.23 -18.76
N THR A 69 22.71 -52.15 -19.95
CA THR A 69 21.26 -52.27 -20.13
C THR A 69 20.67 -53.47 -19.42
N GLY A 70 19.62 -53.27 -18.65
CA GLY A 70 18.88 -54.30 -17.91
C GLY A 70 19.55 -54.74 -16.59
N VAL A 71 20.71 -54.15 -16.23
CA VAL A 71 21.38 -54.41 -14.95
C VAL A 71 20.97 -53.36 -13.92
N THR A 72 20.60 -53.80 -12.71
CA THR A 72 20.41 -52.94 -11.52
C THR A 72 21.54 -53.25 -10.54
N ALA A 73 22.40 -52.28 -10.26
CA ALA A 73 23.52 -52.43 -9.34
C ALA A 73 23.33 -51.49 -8.11
N MET A 74 23.64 -52.01 -6.93
CA MET A 74 23.80 -51.25 -5.70
C MET A 74 25.28 -51.25 -5.32
N LEU A 75 25.91 -50.07 -5.23
CA LEU A 75 27.31 -49.90 -4.88
C LEU A 75 27.46 -49.17 -3.55
N ASP A 76 28.03 -49.81 -2.56
CA ASP A 76 28.47 -49.20 -1.32
C ASP A 76 29.99 -48.89 -1.40
N LEU A 77 30.32 -47.60 -1.37
CA LEU A 77 31.72 -47.16 -1.37
C LEU A 77 32.44 -47.57 -0.08
N SER A 78 31.74 -47.73 1.02
CA SER A 78 32.27 -48.20 2.30
C SER A 78 33.53 -47.42 2.73
N GLY A 79 33.53 -46.10 2.50
CA GLY A 79 34.66 -45.20 2.81
C GLY A 79 35.88 -45.32 1.93
N LYS A 80 35.76 -45.97 0.75
CA LYS A 80 36.87 -46.22 -0.20
C LYS A 80 36.79 -45.31 -1.42
N THR A 81 37.96 -45.16 -2.07
CA THR A 81 38.08 -44.37 -3.31
C THR A 81 37.99 -45.28 -4.52
N LEU A 82 37.09 -44.92 -5.46
CA LEU A 82 37.02 -45.48 -6.79
C LEU A 82 37.56 -44.45 -7.80
N THR A 83 38.71 -44.75 -8.44
CA THR A 83 39.32 -43.88 -9.45
C THR A 83 39.34 -44.57 -10.80
N ASN A 84 39.19 -43.83 -11.89
CA ASN A 84 39.19 -44.38 -13.26
C ASN A 84 40.58 -44.80 -13.74
N LYS A 85 40.61 -45.70 -14.74
CA LYS A 85 41.76 -45.90 -15.61
C LYS A 85 41.91 -44.76 -16.62
N ALA A 86 43.11 -44.51 -17.10
CA ALA A 86 43.40 -43.42 -18.02
C ALA A 86 42.48 -43.42 -19.25
N GLY A 87 41.89 -42.27 -19.56
CA GLY A 87 41.05 -42.03 -20.73
C GLY A 87 39.60 -42.57 -20.63
N LYS A 88 39.15 -42.98 -19.45
CA LYS A 88 37.81 -43.53 -19.22
C LYS A 88 36.99 -42.67 -18.23
N HIS A 89 35.67 -42.74 -18.33
CA HIS A 89 34.78 -42.33 -17.25
C HIS A 89 34.93 -43.31 -16.09
N THR A 90 34.82 -42.86 -14.85
CA THR A 90 34.95 -43.76 -13.69
C THR A 90 33.75 -44.71 -13.63
N ILE A 91 32.55 -44.18 -13.76
CA ILE A 91 31.31 -44.95 -13.82
C ILE A 91 30.54 -44.56 -15.08
N THR A 92 30.20 -45.53 -15.91
CA THR A 92 29.29 -45.37 -17.04
C THR A 92 28.00 -46.14 -16.78
N VAL A 93 26.86 -45.51 -16.87
CA VAL A 93 25.54 -46.18 -16.81
C VAL A 93 24.89 -46.09 -18.18
N GLU A 94 24.75 -47.25 -18.84
CA GLU A 94 24.14 -47.30 -20.17
C GLU A 94 22.64 -47.16 -20.12
N ASN A 95 22.02 -46.78 -21.24
CA ASN A 95 20.56 -46.64 -21.34
C ASN A 95 19.88 -47.95 -20.91
N GLY A 96 18.93 -47.88 -19.96
CA GLY A 96 18.25 -49.00 -19.33
C GLY A 96 19.06 -49.70 -18.23
N GLY A 97 20.29 -49.25 -17.92
CA GLY A 97 21.01 -49.62 -16.70
C GLY A 97 20.54 -48.79 -15.50
N LYS A 98 20.61 -49.38 -14.31
CA LYS A 98 20.25 -48.71 -13.05
C LYS A 98 21.36 -48.83 -12.01
N LEU A 99 21.72 -47.73 -11.37
CA LEU A 99 22.78 -47.69 -10.36
C LEU A 99 22.31 -46.92 -9.13
N ASN A 100 22.49 -47.52 -7.97
CA ASN A 100 22.32 -46.86 -6.68
C ASN A 100 23.70 -46.84 -5.98
N ILE A 101 24.18 -45.64 -5.61
CA ILE A 101 25.44 -45.49 -4.88
C ILE A 101 25.14 -45.01 -3.46
N SER A 102 25.75 -45.71 -2.49
CA SER A 102 25.77 -45.33 -1.08
C SER A 102 27.19 -45.34 -0.54
N ASP A 103 27.37 -44.71 0.61
CA ASP A 103 28.62 -44.76 1.36
C ASP A 103 28.33 -45.00 2.83
N SER A 104 28.43 -46.24 3.27
CA SER A 104 28.08 -46.65 4.63
C SER A 104 29.04 -46.09 5.70
N VAL A 105 30.21 -45.59 5.33
CA VAL A 105 31.24 -45.03 6.19
C VAL A 105 31.27 -43.49 6.16
N GLY A 106 30.89 -42.88 5.04
CA GLY A 106 30.79 -41.42 4.87
C GLY A 106 32.08 -40.73 4.41
N THR A 107 33.08 -41.47 3.99
CA THR A 107 34.36 -40.96 3.46
C THR A 107 34.71 -41.50 2.06
N GLY A 108 33.76 -42.16 1.42
CA GLY A 108 33.91 -42.78 0.10
C GLY A 108 33.97 -41.73 -1.02
N VAL A 109 34.81 -41.95 -2.01
CA VAL A 109 35.04 -41.01 -3.10
C VAL A 109 34.92 -41.73 -4.44
N VAL A 110 34.29 -41.11 -5.40
CA VAL A 110 34.31 -41.45 -6.82
C VAL A 110 35.03 -40.32 -7.56
N ASP A 111 36.27 -40.57 -7.94
CA ASP A 111 37.14 -39.58 -8.58
C ASP A 111 37.37 -39.89 -10.07
N ASN A 112 37.52 -38.88 -10.89
CA ASN A 112 37.98 -39.00 -12.26
C ASN A 112 39.19 -38.10 -12.55
N THR A 113 40.31 -38.69 -12.91
CA THR A 113 41.58 -37.99 -13.19
C THR A 113 41.87 -37.78 -14.68
N SER A 114 40.95 -38.19 -15.58
CA SER A 114 41.17 -38.13 -17.02
C SER A 114 40.57 -36.89 -17.66
N HIS A 115 41.28 -36.28 -18.60
CA HIS A 115 40.74 -35.17 -19.41
C HIS A 115 39.55 -35.64 -20.23
N GLY A 116 38.51 -34.80 -20.30
CA GLY A 116 37.27 -35.03 -21.06
C GLY A 116 36.43 -36.21 -20.55
N LYS A 117 36.59 -36.61 -19.28
CA LYS A 117 35.87 -37.74 -18.67
C LYS A 117 35.24 -37.33 -17.33
N ALA A 118 34.12 -37.94 -17.02
CA ALA A 118 33.32 -37.69 -15.80
C ALA A 118 33.59 -38.76 -14.74
N ALA A 119 33.38 -38.43 -13.48
CA ALA A 119 33.23 -39.41 -12.40
C ALA A 119 31.99 -40.28 -12.64
N ILE A 120 30.85 -39.65 -13.05
CA ILE A 120 29.64 -40.37 -13.48
C ILE A 120 29.21 -39.87 -14.86
N TYR A 121 29.07 -40.80 -15.79
CA TYR A 121 28.49 -40.61 -17.12
C TYR A 121 27.21 -41.44 -17.23
N ASN A 122 26.05 -40.80 -17.04
CA ASN A 122 24.76 -41.47 -16.94
C ASN A 122 23.92 -41.30 -18.21
N LYS A 123 23.52 -42.43 -18.81
CA LYS A 123 22.46 -42.51 -19.84
C LYS A 123 21.24 -43.32 -19.38
N GLY A 124 21.31 -43.95 -18.20
CA GLY A 124 20.30 -44.77 -17.59
C GLY A 124 19.61 -44.07 -16.41
N GLU A 125 19.56 -44.80 -15.30
CA GLU A 125 18.97 -44.34 -14.06
C GLU A 125 20.00 -44.41 -12.92
N VAL A 126 20.25 -43.32 -12.21
CA VAL A 126 21.22 -43.23 -11.12
C VAL A 126 20.59 -42.59 -9.91
N THR A 127 20.80 -43.22 -8.73
CA THR A 127 20.46 -42.62 -7.42
C THR A 127 21.73 -42.53 -6.57
N LEU A 128 22.07 -41.34 -6.11
CA LEU A 128 23.20 -41.09 -5.23
C LEU A 128 22.68 -40.81 -3.80
N ASN A 129 23.07 -41.66 -2.84
CA ASN A 129 22.66 -41.54 -1.45
C ASN A 129 23.80 -41.16 -0.51
N GLY A 130 25.03 -41.06 -0.98
CA GLY A 130 26.19 -40.65 -0.20
C GLY A 130 27.49 -40.76 -1.02
N GLY A 131 28.57 -40.28 -0.44
CA GLY A 131 29.91 -40.23 -1.04
C GLY A 131 30.22 -38.86 -1.66
N THR A 132 31.52 -38.69 -1.95
CA THR A 132 32.08 -37.53 -2.64
C THR A 132 32.33 -37.84 -4.09
N PHE A 133 31.90 -37.01 -5.01
CA PHE A 133 32.12 -37.12 -6.45
C PHE A 133 32.98 -35.96 -6.90
N GLU A 134 34.14 -36.24 -7.44
CA GLU A 134 35.11 -35.19 -7.76
C GLU A 134 35.90 -35.49 -9.06
N ARG A 135 36.61 -34.47 -9.48
CA ARG A 135 37.70 -34.57 -10.47
C ARG A 135 38.98 -33.97 -9.86
N SER A 136 39.70 -34.80 -9.08
CA SER A 136 40.87 -34.34 -8.31
C SER A 136 42.01 -33.79 -9.15
N ALA A 137 42.15 -34.25 -10.40
CA ALA A 137 43.14 -33.78 -11.36
C ALA A 137 42.67 -32.56 -12.20
N GLU A 138 41.49 -31.96 -11.89
CA GLU A 138 40.98 -30.79 -12.59
C GLU A 138 41.93 -29.60 -12.41
N LYS A 139 42.34 -29.01 -13.54
CA LYS A 139 43.26 -27.86 -13.60
C LYS A 139 42.74 -26.72 -14.45
N GLY A 140 41.61 -26.93 -15.13
CA GLY A 140 41.00 -25.94 -15.97
C GLY A 140 40.58 -24.72 -15.15
N THR A 141 40.88 -23.55 -15.69
CA THR A 141 40.35 -22.29 -15.19
C THR A 141 39.46 -21.70 -16.26
N TYR A 142 38.39 -21.06 -15.86
CA TYR A 142 37.52 -20.36 -16.80
C TYR A 142 38.34 -19.35 -17.60
N SER A 143 38.47 -19.61 -18.88
CA SER A 143 38.98 -18.68 -19.86
C SER A 143 38.11 -18.82 -21.10
N PRO A 144 37.65 -17.73 -21.74
CA PRO A 144 36.64 -17.80 -22.79
C PRO A 144 36.93 -18.73 -23.98
N TYR A 145 38.17 -19.23 -24.12
CA TYR A 145 38.59 -19.97 -25.32
C TYR A 145 39.59 -21.08 -25.06
N SER A 146 39.73 -21.52 -23.80
CA SER A 146 40.71 -22.56 -23.44
C SER A 146 40.22 -23.38 -22.25
N ASP A 147 40.32 -24.71 -22.33
CA ASP A 147 39.99 -25.60 -21.23
C ASP A 147 41.05 -25.60 -20.10
N GLY A 148 42.14 -24.86 -20.25
CA GLY A 148 43.20 -24.72 -19.23
C GLY A 148 43.85 -26.01 -18.76
N GLY A 149 43.48 -27.16 -19.32
CA GLY A 149 43.96 -28.51 -18.96
C GLY A 149 42.84 -29.37 -18.40
N ASN A 150 43.09 -30.53 -17.98
CA ASN A 150 42.23 -31.61 -17.49
C ASN A 150 40.83 -31.23 -16.96
N SER A 151 39.99 -30.65 -17.83
CA SER A 151 38.64 -30.15 -17.47
C SER A 151 37.54 -30.97 -18.13
N TRP A 152 36.48 -31.24 -17.41
CA TRP A 152 35.23 -31.84 -17.85
C TRP A 152 34.17 -31.72 -16.77
N TYR A 153 32.95 -32.21 -17.04
CA TYR A 153 31.89 -32.33 -16.02
C TYR A 153 32.27 -33.40 -15.00
N THR A 154 32.09 -33.14 -13.71
CA THR A 154 32.22 -34.20 -12.67
C THR A 154 31.08 -35.20 -12.84
N ILE A 155 29.86 -34.73 -13.07
CA ILE A 155 28.69 -35.55 -13.40
C ILE A 155 28.12 -35.10 -14.74
N ALA A 156 27.94 -36.03 -15.66
CA ALA A 156 27.23 -35.82 -16.92
C ALA A 156 25.99 -36.70 -16.98
N ASN A 157 24.82 -36.09 -16.84
CA ASN A 157 23.53 -36.78 -16.85
C ASN A 157 22.80 -36.61 -18.19
N TYR A 158 22.62 -37.72 -18.90
CA TYR A 158 21.85 -37.85 -20.14
C TYR A 158 20.68 -38.83 -19.99
N GLY A 159 20.29 -39.16 -18.76
CA GLY A 159 19.21 -40.05 -18.37
C GLY A 159 18.42 -39.48 -17.21
N THR A 160 18.11 -40.31 -16.24
CA THR A 160 17.46 -39.92 -14.99
C THR A 160 18.43 -40.03 -13.82
N MET A 161 18.49 -38.98 -12.99
CA MET A 161 19.37 -38.97 -11.83
C MET A 161 18.66 -38.33 -10.63
N GLU A 162 18.84 -38.96 -9.48
CA GLU A 162 18.42 -38.44 -8.18
C GLU A 162 19.67 -38.33 -7.27
N ILE A 163 19.83 -37.14 -6.63
CA ILE A 163 20.92 -36.87 -5.69
C ILE A 163 20.32 -36.54 -4.33
N ASN A 164 20.59 -37.39 -3.35
CA ASN A 164 20.02 -37.28 -1.99
C ASN A 164 20.98 -36.56 -1.02
N THR A 165 20.47 -36.29 0.19
CA THR A 165 21.26 -35.74 1.29
C THR A 165 22.48 -36.63 1.61
N GLY A 166 23.60 -36.04 2.01
CA GLY A 166 24.85 -36.77 2.29
C GLY A 166 25.80 -36.96 1.09
N VAL A 167 25.39 -36.51 -0.10
CA VAL A 167 26.25 -36.44 -1.30
C VAL A 167 27.02 -35.14 -1.31
N THR A 168 28.29 -35.20 -1.65
CA THR A 168 29.13 -34.04 -1.98
C THR A 168 29.56 -34.15 -3.44
N VAL A 169 29.38 -33.08 -4.21
CA VAL A 169 29.98 -32.95 -5.55
C VAL A 169 30.84 -31.71 -5.52
N GLU A 170 32.13 -31.92 -5.78
CA GLU A 170 33.09 -30.82 -5.71
C GLU A 170 34.10 -30.85 -6.86
N ASN A 171 34.59 -29.65 -7.14
CA ASN A 171 35.61 -29.45 -8.15
C ASN A 171 36.35 -28.15 -7.81
N ALA A 172 37.69 -28.16 -7.96
CA ALA A 172 38.51 -26.99 -7.65
C ALA A 172 38.28 -25.76 -8.58
N GLY A 173 37.22 -25.75 -9.34
CA GLY A 173 36.94 -24.82 -10.41
C GLY A 173 37.07 -25.54 -11.76
N GLY A 174 37.32 -24.83 -12.80
CA GLY A 174 37.53 -25.45 -14.09
C GLY A 174 36.87 -24.74 -15.25
N TYR A 175 37.14 -25.18 -16.43
CA TYR A 175 36.58 -24.67 -17.66
C TYR A 175 35.15 -25.15 -17.90
N SER A 176 34.83 -26.35 -17.46
CA SER A 176 33.51 -26.98 -17.65
C SER A 176 32.62 -26.79 -16.42
N SER A 177 31.31 -26.84 -16.63
CA SER A 177 30.33 -26.90 -15.52
C SER A 177 30.55 -28.18 -14.71
N MET A 178 30.28 -28.14 -13.40
CA MET A 178 30.51 -29.28 -12.53
C MET A 178 29.51 -30.42 -12.80
N ILE A 179 28.20 -30.09 -12.79
CA ILE A 179 27.14 -31.02 -13.17
C ILE A 179 26.50 -30.52 -14.47
N ARG A 180 26.37 -31.40 -15.46
CA ARG A 180 25.60 -31.17 -16.69
C ARG A 180 24.40 -32.09 -16.71
N ASN A 181 23.20 -31.52 -16.94
CA ASN A 181 21.96 -32.25 -17.16
C ASN A 181 21.44 -31.95 -18.57
N GLY A 182 21.29 -32.95 -19.40
CA GLY A 182 20.84 -32.76 -20.79
C GLY A 182 21.97 -32.33 -21.74
N GLY A 183 21.61 -31.78 -22.90
CA GLY A 183 22.52 -31.33 -23.94
C GLY A 183 22.25 -31.99 -25.30
N ASP A 184 23.24 -32.65 -25.89
CA ASP A 184 23.16 -33.26 -27.24
C ASP A 184 22.31 -34.55 -27.23
N VAL A 185 21.04 -34.44 -26.87
CA VAL A 185 20.06 -35.53 -26.76
C VAL A 185 18.76 -35.14 -27.42
N THR A 186 17.84 -36.10 -27.57
CA THR A 186 16.52 -35.90 -28.21
C THR A 186 15.35 -36.26 -27.29
N ALA A 187 15.63 -36.51 -26.03
CA ALA A 187 14.64 -36.83 -25.00
C ALA A 187 15.00 -36.14 -23.69
N ASP A 188 14.00 -35.89 -22.85
CA ASP A 188 14.19 -35.24 -21.56
C ASP A 188 15.14 -36.02 -20.66
N CYS A 189 16.08 -35.30 -20.06
CA CYS A 189 17.01 -35.77 -19.04
C CYS A 189 16.58 -35.19 -17.69
N ASN A 190 16.29 -36.05 -16.74
CA ASN A 190 15.77 -35.63 -15.46
C ASN A 190 16.87 -35.63 -14.39
N LEU A 191 17.06 -34.51 -13.70
CA LEU A 191 17.91 -34.39 -12.53
C LEU A 191 17.12 -33.85 -11.37
N THR A 192 16.97 -34.67 -10.32
CA THR A 192 16.35 -34.24 -9.05
C THR A 192 17.41 -34.18 -7.97
N ILE A 193 17.51 -33.08 -7.26
CA ILE A 193 18.43 -32.85 -6.14
C ILE A 193 17.63 -32.65 -4.88
N GLU A 194 17.62 -33.65 -4.01
CA GLU A 194 16.91 -33.60 -2.72
C GLU A 194 17.78 -32.96 -1.62
N GLY A 195 19.10 -32.92 -1.82
CA GLY A 195 20.06 -32.32 -0.88
C GLY A 195 21.48 -32.55 -1.27
N GLY A 196 22.43 -32.27 -0.37
CA GLY A 196 23.86 -32.43 -0.60
C GLY A 196 24.63 -31.11 -0.64
N ASN A 197 25.94 -31.19 -0.91
CA ASN A 197 26.85 -30.08 -1.01
C ASN A 197 27.47 -30.00 -2.40
N PHE A 198 27.39 -28.84 -3.03
CA PHE A 198 27.81 -28.66 -4.41
C PHE A 198 28.69 -27.40 -4.53
N ALA A 199 29.97 -27.60 -4.91
CA ALA A 199 30.90 -26.48 -5.00
C ALA A 199 31.88 -26.65 -6.17
N GLY A 200 31.95 -25.67 -7.06
CA GLY A 200 32.94 -25.62 -8.13
C GLY A 200 32.36 -25.64 -9.55
N GLY A 201 33.24 -25.92 -10.51
CA GLY A 201 32.96 -25.79 -11.93
C GLY A 201 32.81 -24.34 -12.42
N VAL A 202 32.80 -24.11 -13.74
CA VAL A 202 32.46 -22.79 -14.29
C VAL A 202 31.01 -22.42 -13.94
N ASN A 203 30.13 -23.41 -13.97
CA ASN A 203 28.81 -23.37 -13.34
C ASN A 203 28.65 -24.57 -12.43
N THR A 204 28.04 -24.43 -11.27
CA THR A 204 27.86 -25.55 -10.34
C THR A 204 26.91 -26.59 -10.95
N VAL A 205 25.74 -26.15 -11.43
CA VAL A 205 24.81 -26.98 -12.19
C VAL A 205 24.45 -26.28 -13.50
N LYS A 206 24.69 -26.96 -14.63
CA LYS A 206 24.22 -26.59 -15.96
C LYS A 206 23.08 -27.49 -16.38
N ASN A 207 21.89 -26.93 -16.45
CA ASN A 207 20.71 -27.56 -17.04
C ASN A 207 20.62 -27.14 -18.51
N ASP A 208 21.01 -28.03 -19.39
CA ASP A 208 21.15 -27.78 -20.83
C ASP A 208 19.84 -28.12 -21.58
N SER A 209 19.83 -28.07 -22.91
CA SER A 209 18.67 -28.47 -23.71
C SER A 209 18.17 -29.85 -23.33
N PHE A 210 16.86 -30.06 -23.33
CA PHE A 210 16.19 -31.28 -22.84
C PHE A 210 16.46 -31.61 -21.37
N GLY A 211 17.18 -30.77 -20.64
CA GLY A 211 17.35 -30.94 -19.19
C GLY A 211 16.13 -30.50 -18.42
N VAL A 212 15.61 -31.37 -17.57
CA VAL A 212 14.58 -31.05 -16.55
C VAL A 212 15.23 -31.14 -15.18
N LEU A 213 15.36 -30.02 -14.51
CA LEU A 213 16.05 -29.91 -13.22
C LEU A 213 15.01 -29.59 -12.12
N THR A 214 15.03 -30.39 -11.05
CA THR A 214 14.26 -30.12 -9.83
C THR A 214 15.23 -30.07 -8.65
N ILE A 215 15.19 -28.99 -7.87
CA ILE A 215 16.00 -28.82 -6.66
C ILE A 215 15.07 -28.62 -5.47
N ASN A 216 15.07 -29.62 -4.58
CA ASN A 216 14.27 -29.64 -3.36
C ASN A 216 15.10 -29.33 -2.10
N GLY A 217 16.43 -29.21 -2.24
CA GLY A 217 17.34 -28.92 -1.14
C GLY A 217 18.78 -28.88 -1.57
N GLY A 218 19.70 -28.72 -0.62
CA GLY A 218 21.14 -28.71 -0.82
C GLY A 218 21.79 -27.35 -0.71
N ASN A 219 23.13 -27.36 -0.64
CA ASN A 219 23.95 -26.16 -0.55
C ASN A 219 24.80 -26.04 -1.82
N PHE A 220 24.62 -24.95 -2.53
CA PHE A 220 25.28 -24.69 -3.81
C PHE A 220 26.14 -23.44 -3.73
N SER A 221 27.39 -23.54 -4.17
CA SER A 221 28.28 -22.38 -4.25
C SER A 221 29.09 -22.35 -5.53
N ASN A 222 29.38 -21.15 -6.03
CA ASN A 222 30.22 -20.95 -7.23
C ASN A 222 31.13 -19.74 -7.05
N THR A 223 32.35 -19.84 -7.64
CA THR A 223 33.35 -18.77 -7.66
C THR A 223 33.68 -18.26 -9.07
N ALA A 224 33.11 -18.88 -10.12
CA ALA A 224 33.52 -18.61 -11.49
C ALA A 224 32.43 -17.88 -12.30
N GLN A 225 31.24 -18.46 -12.49
CA GLN A 225 30.21 -17.85 -13.34
C GLN A 225 28.81 -17.89 -12.73
N TYR A 226 28.13 -19.05 -12.72
CA TYR A 226 26.76 -19.19 -12.19
C TYR A 226 26.65 -20.36 -11.23
N VAL A 227 25.84 -20.22 -10.19
CA VAL A 227 25.48 -21.37 -9.34
C VAL A 227 24.56 -22.31 -10.13
N ILE A 228 23.50 -21.78 -10.71
CA ILE A 228 22.60 -22.53 -11.61
C ILE A 228 22.57 -21.84 -12.97
N MET A 229 22.91 -22.56 -14.01
CA MET A 229 22.80 -22.15 -15.42
C MET A 229 21.69 -22.95 -16.09
N ASN A 230 20.57 -22.32 -16.41
CA ASN A 230 19.40 -23.00 -16.98
C ASN A 230 19.13 -22.58 -18.43
N TRP A 231 19.07 -23.56 -19.32
CA TRP A 231 18.71 -23.41 -20.74
C TRP A 231 17.38 -24.11 -21.10
N ASN A 232 16.74 -24.81 -20.16
CA ASN A 232 15.46 -25.47 -20.37
C ASN A 232 14.54 -25.32 -19.15
N LYS A 233 14.10 -26.37 -18.52
CA LYS A 233 13.15 -26.34 -17.41
C LYS A 233 13.89 -26.55 -16.09
N ALA A 234 13.76 -25.60 -15.15
CA ALA A 234 14.28 -25.72 -13.80
C ALA A 234 13.25 -25.29 -12.77
N GLU A 235 13.10 -26.09 -11.73
CA GLU A 235 12.26 -25.81 -10.57
C GLU A 235 13.10 -25.86 -9.29
N ILE A 236 13.00 -24.82 -8.45
CA ILE A 236 13.71 -24.74 -7.18
C ILE A 236 12.66 -24.53 -6.07
N THR A 237 12.55 -25.49 -5.16
CA THR A 237 11.62 -25.45 -4.04
C THR A 237 12.29 -25.15 -2.72
N ALA A 238 13.59 -25.46 -2.57
CA ALA A 238 14.40 -25.18 -1.40
C ALA A 238 15.90 -25.26 -1.73
N GLY A 239 16.75 -24.97 -0.75
CA GLY A 239 18.22 -25.00 -0.86
C GLY A 239 18.86 -23.65 -0.57
N THR A 240 20.19 -23.63 -0.48
CA THR A 240 20.99 -22.41 -0.31
C THR A 240 21.89 -22.23 -1.54
N PHE A 241 21.82 -21.06 -2.15
CA PHE A 241 22.55 -20.74 -3.39
C PHE A 241 23.38 -19.49 -3.16
N GLN A 242 24.69 -19.57 -3.32
CA GLN A 242 25.54 -18.41 -3.11
C GLN A 242 26.68 -18.32 -4.10
N THR A 243 27.00 -17.12 -4.53
CA THR A 243 28.27 -16.81 -5.19
C THR A 243 29.32 -16.47 -4.14
N LEU A 244 30.57 -16.83 -4.40
CA LEU A 244 31.73 -16.53 -3.53
C LEU A 244 32.70 -15.57 -4.19
N ASP A 245 32.43 -15.17 -5.44
CA ASP A 245 33.24 -14.27 -6.25
C ASP A 245 32.36 -13.14 -6.81
N THR A 246 32.93 -11.94 -6.91
CA THR A 246 32.22 -10.75 -7.42
C THR A 246 31.93 -10.79 -8.93
N ALA A 247 32.56 -11.70 -9.66
CA ALA A 247 32.36 -11.88 -11.11
C ALA A 247 31.19 -12.81 -11.45
N SER A 248 30.61 -13.51 -10.46
CA SER A 248 29.55 -14.49 -10.67
C SER A 248 28.15 -13.89 -10.43
N ALA A 249 27.14 -14.48 -11.05
CA ALA A 249 25.74 -14.30 -10.68
C ALA A 249 25.18 -15.60 -10.06
N VAL A 250 24.13 -15.51 -9.26
CA VAL A 250 23.60 -16.70 -8.60
C VAL A 250 22.86 -17.58 -9.60
N LEU A 251 21.93 -17.00 -10.37
CA LEU A 251 21.08 -17.74 -11.29
C LEU A 251 21.20 -17.18 -12.71
N PHE A 252 21.12 -18.06 -13.67
CA PHE A 252 21.02 -17.73 -15.09
C PHE A 252 19.90 -18.53 -15.73
N THR A 253 19.06 -17.89 -16.53
CA THR A 253 18.07 -18.55 -17.38
C THR A 253 17.94 -17.80 -18.69
N SER A 254 18.11 -18.48 -19.83
CA SER A 254 18.10 -17.83 -21.14
C SER A 254 17.62 -18.76 -22.23
N ALA A 255 17.50 -18.25 -23.44
CA ALA A 255 17.17 -19.02 -24.64
C ALA A 255 18.36 -19.00 -25.62
N TYR A 256 18.55 -20.08 -26.37
CA TYR A 256 19.45 -20.12 -27.55
C TYR A 256 18.72 -20.59 -28.83
N GLY A 257 17.39 -20.60 -28.81
CA GLY A 257 16.50 -20.90 -29.91
C GLY A 257 15.06 -20.61 -29.58
N ALA A 258 14.19 -20.77 -30.54
CA ALA A 258 12.75 -20.53 -30.42
C ALA A 258 11.92 -21.77 -30.04
N ASP A 259 12.61 -22.95 -29.93
CA ASP A 259 11.99 -24.20 -29.56
C ASP A 259 11.77 -24.25 -28.03
N ASP A 260 10.66 -24.85 -27.58
CA ASP A 260 10.35 -25.02 -26.16
C ASP A 260 11.46 -25.70 -25.34
N ASN A 261 12.31 -26.51 -25.98
CA ASN A 261 13.45 -27.17 -25.35
C ASN A 261 14.76 -26.36 -25.40
N THR A 262 14.72 -25.12 -25.90
CA THR A 262 15.85 -24.19 -25.97
C THR A 262 15.58 -22.86 -25.29
N VAL A 263 14.42 -22.72 -24.63
CA VAL A 263 14.04 -21.55 -23.83
C VAL A 263 14.05 -21.89 -22.35
N GLY A 264 14.95 -21.27 -21.61
CA GLY A 264 15.05 -21.46 -20.17
C GLY A 264 13.80 -20.98 -19.45
N LYS A 265 13.17 -21.88 -18.70
CA LYS A 265 12.04 -21.62 -17.80
C LYS A 265 12.48 -21.94 -16.38
N LEU A 266 12.57 -20.93 -15.52
CA LEU A 266 13.00 -21.06 -14.13
C LEU A 266 11.85 -20.71 -13.20
N THR A 267 11.44 -21.65 -12.36
CA THR A 267 10.43 -21.44 -11.33
C THR A 267 11.08 -21.56 -9.96
N ILE A 268 10.82 -20.60 -9.06
CA ILE A 268 11.35 -20.62 -7.70
C ILE A 268 10.19 -20.44 -6.72
N SER A 269 10.01 -21.43 -5.86
CA SER A 269 9.00 -21.39 -4.80
C SER A 269 9.59 -21.42 -3.39
N GLY A 270 10.92 -21.53 -3.27
CA GLY A 270 11.63 -21.51 -1.99
C GLY A 270 13.14 -21.45 -2.19
N GLY A 271 13.87 -21.48 -1.08
CA GLY A 271 15.34 -21.40 -1.05
C GLY A 271 15.88 -20.06 -0.58
N GLU A 272 17.17 -20.02 -0.30
CA GLU A 272 17.91 -18.82 0.11
C GLU A 272 18.99 -18.50 -0.94
N PHE A 273 18.99 -17.27 -1.45
CA PHE A 273 19.84 -16.83 -2.54
C PHE A 273 20.67 -15.62 -2.11
N LYS A 274 22.00 -15.76 -2.22
CA LYS A 274 22.97 -14.75 -1.81
C LYS A 274 24.00 -14.49 -2.91
N HIS A 275 24.24 -13.23 -3.19
CA HIS A 275 25.33 -12.81 -4.05
C HIS A 275 26.50 -12.25 -3.24
N ALA A 276 27.72 -12.33 -3.80
CA ALA A 276 28.94 -11.87 -3.13
C ALA A 276 29.07 -10.34 -3.15
N SER A 277 28.33 -9.64 -4.00
CA SER A 277 28.42 -8.19 -4.20
C SER A 277 27.10 -7.60 -4.71
N ASP A 278 26.67 -6.48 -4.13
CA ASP A 278 25.49 -5.72 -4.53
C ASP A 278 25.53 -5.19 -5.97
N THR A 279 26.66 -5.33 -6.67
CA THR A 279 26.79 -4.94 -8.08
C THR A 279 26.49 -6.08 -9.05
N GLN A 280 26.23 -7.30 -8.54
CA GLN A 280 25.87 -8.46 -9.34
C GLN A 280 24.35 -8.54 -9.52
N GLU A 281 23.92 -9.13 -10.64
CA GLU A 281 22.53 -9.52 -10.81
C GLU A 281 22.25 -10.83 -10.07
N MET A 282 21.12 -10.91 -9.37
CA MET A 282 20.67 -12.14 -8.73
C MET A 282 20.27 -13.17 -9.78
N ILE A 283 19.51 -12.74 -10.79
CA ILE A 283 19.01 -13.55 -11.91
C ILE A 283 19.40 -12.86 -13.21
N VAL A 284 20.23 -13.50 -14.01
CA VAL A 284 20.51 -13.10 -15.40
C VAL A 284 19.53 -13.87 -16.30
N ASP A 285 18.62 -13.16 -16.97
CA ASP A 285 17.55 -13.77 -17.76
C ASP A 285 17.75 -13.71 -19.27
N HIS A 286 18.91 -13.32 -19.73
CA HIS A 286 19.24 -13.23 -21.15
C HIS A 286 20.74 -13.48 -21.40
N TYR A 287 21.03 -14.12 -22.50
CA TYR A 287 22.41 -14.26 -22.98
C TYR A 287 22.79 -13.06 -23.86
N ASP A 288 21.85 -12.57 -24.66
CA ASP A 288 21.93 -11.36 -25.46
C ASP A 288 20.54 -10.71 -25.56
N GLU A 289 20.45 -9.52 -26.15
CA GLU A 289 19.20 -8.73 -26.23
C GLU A 289 18.04 -9.46 -26.95
N SER A 290 18.33 -10.50 -27.74
CA SER A 290 17.35 -11.24 -28.53
C SER A 290 16.89 -12.57 -27.90
N ASN A 291 17.58 -13.04 -26.87
CA ASN A 291 17.42 -14.38 -26.32
C ASN A 291 17.16 -14.32 -24.80
N SER A 292 15.92 -14.08 -24.41
CA SER A 292 15.51 -14.05 -23.01
C SER A 292 14.92 -15.38 -22.56
N GLY A 293 15.26 -15.81 -21.36
CA GLY A 293 14.55 -16.86 -20.62
C GLY A 293 13.38 -16.28 -19.82
N ALA A 294 12.61 -17.16 -19.19
CA ALA A 294 11.54 -16.80 -18.29
C ALA A 294 11.86 -17.21 -16.85
N ALA A 295 11.71 -16.31 -15.91
CA ALA A 295 11.79 -16.61 -14.48
C ALA A 295 10.49 -16.20 -13.78
N ALA A 296 10.02 -17.02 -12.85
CA ALA A 296 8.87 -16.73 -12.00
C ALA A 296 9.20 -17.13 -10.55
N VAL A 297 9.09 -16.17 -9.64
CA VAL A 297 9.44 -16.36 -8.23
C VAL A 297 8.21 -16.18 -7.37
N THR A 298 7.82 -17.25 -6.68
CA THR A 298 6.64 -17.30 -5.80
C THR A 298 7.00 -17.59 -4.34
N GLY A 299 8.30 -17.71 -4.04
CA GLY A 299 8.81 -17.95 -2.68
C GLY A 299 10.33 -17.85 -2.63
N GLY A 300 10.88 -18.08 -1.44
CA GLY A 300 12.31 -17.97 -1.17
C GLY A 300 12.72 -16.61 -0.63
N ARG A 301 14.00 -16.51 -0.29
CA ARG A 301 14.61 -15.30 0.27
C ARG A 301 15.82 -14.87 -0.55
N PHE A 302 15.86 -13.62 -0.94
CA PHE A 302 16.86 -13.03 -1.81
C PHE A 302 17.47 -11.80 -1.12
N ASP A 303 18.78 -11.65 -1.21
CA ASP A 303 19.48 -10.47 -0.68
C ASP A 303 19.54 -9.30 -1.69
N ALA A 304 18.88 -9.44 -2.84
CA ALA A 304 18.73 -8.40 -3.86
C ALA A 304 17.26 -8.18 -4.25
N ASP A 305 16.96 -7.06 -4.89
CA ASP A 305 15.64 -6.80 -5.49
C ASP A 305 15.42 -7.67 -6.72
N ILE A 306 14.37 -8.49 -6.66
CA ILE A 306 13.96 -9.38 -7.75
C ILE A 306 12.52 -9.12 -8.22
N SER A 307 11.99 -7.94 -7.93
CA SER A 307 10.60 -7.55 -8.21
C SER A 307 10.17 -7.78 -9.66
N LYS A 308 11.12 -7.70 -10.61
CA LYS A 308 10.93 -8.01 -12.03
C LYS A 308 10.37 -9.42 -12.29
N TYR A 309 10.69 -10.38 -11.43
CA TYR A 309 10.36 -11.80 -11.61
C TYR A 309 9.22 -12.29 -10.74
N ILE A 310 8.64 -11.38 -9.92
CA ILE A 310 7.58 -11.70 -8.95
C ILE A 310 6.21 -11.49 -9.60
N PRO A 311 5.34 -12.50 -9.66
CA PRO A 311 3.96 -12.35 -10.13
C PRO A 311 3.18 -11.27 -9.37
N SER A 312 2.12 -10.76 -9.97
CA SER A 312 1.34 -9.63 -9.42
C SER A 312 0.72 -9.93 -8.06
N ASP A 313 0.39 -11.19 -7.78
CA ASP A 313 -0.20 -11.67 -6.53
C ASP A 313 0.82 -12.09 -5.46
N TYR A 314 2.11 -11.77 -5.66
CA TYR A 314 3.20 -11.97 -4.69
C TYR A 314 3.97 -10.67 -4.45
N VAL A 315 4.69 -10.58 -3.35
CA VAL A 315 5.52 -9.41 -2.97
C VAL A 315 6.84 -9.87 -2.35
N GLN A 316 7.90 -9.11 -2.56
CA GLN A 316 9.14 -9.23 -1.81
C GLN A 316 9.12 -8.28 -0.62
N SER A 317 9.24 -8.81 0.58
CA SER A 317 9.34 -8.05 1.82
C SER A 317 10.73 -7.43 1.99
N ALA A 318 10.86 -6.48 2.92
CA ALA A 318 12.12 -5.77 3.15
C ALA A 318 13.29 -6.66 3.62
N ASP A 319 13.00 -7.85 4.17
CA ASP A 319 14.00 -8.84 4.54
C ASP A 319 14.40 -9.76 3.38
N GLY A 320 13.85 -9.52 2.18
CA GLY A 320 14.10 -10.27 0.97
C GLY A 320 13.19 -11.47 0.73
N THR A 321 12.26 -11.77 1.64
CA THR A 321 11.35 -12.92 1.52
C THR A 321 10.25 -12.64 0.50
N VAL A 322 10.02 -13.60 -0.42
CA VAL A 322 8.92 -13.55 -1.38
C VAL A 322 7.75 -14.37 -0.86
N GLU A 323 6.59 -13.74 -0.80
CA GLU A 323 5.39 -14.37 -0.27
C GLU A 323 4.13 -13.89 -1.02
N LYS A 324 3.07 -14.67 -0.93
CA LYS A 324 1.78 -14.32 -1.53
C LYS A 324 1.19 -13.08 -0.86
N LEU A 325 0.61 -12.19 -1.67
CA LEU A 325 -0.10 -11.03 -1.15
C LEU A 325 -1.28 -11.47 -0.28
N GLY A 326 -1.39 -10.85 0.88
CA GLY A 326 -2.43 -11.07 1.85
C GLY A 326 -2.65 -9.82 2.71
N GLU A 327 -3.50 -9.95 3.74
CA GLU A 327 -3.87 -8.81 4.59
C GLU A 327 -2.68 -8.19 5.34
N SER A 328 -1.67 -9.02 5.68
CA SER A 328 -0.48 -8.57 6.44
C SER A 328 0.55 -7.80 5.63
N ASN A 329 0.64 -8.05 4.33
CA ASN A 329 1.72 -7.53 3.49
C ASN A 329 1.26 -6.64 2.31
N ALA A 330 -0.01 -6.71 1.92
CA ALA A 330 -0.56 -5.83 0.89
C ALA A 330 -0.71 -4.38 1.36
N VAL A 331 -0.74 -3.46 0.41
CA VAL A 331 -0.99 -2.02 0.65
C VAL A 331 -2.50 -1.74 0.72
N ALA A 332 -3.25 -2.36 -0.18
CA ALA A 332 -4.70 -2.18 -0.27
C ALA A 332 -5.38 -3.45 -0.78
N LYS A 333 -6.71 -3.51 -0.60
CA LYS A 333 -7.55 -4.54 -1.21
C LYS A 333 -8.79 -3.97 -1.89
N VAL A 334 -9.27 -4.71 -2.91
CA VAL A 334 -10.57 -4.49 -3.58
C VAL A 334 -11.31 -5.83 -3.56
N GLY A 335 -12.40 -5.92 -2.81
CA GLY A 335 -13.02 -7.21 -2.50
C GLY A 335 -12.03 -8.15 -1.81
N ASP A 336 -11.80 -9.33 -2.39
CA ASP A 336 -10.85 -10.34 -1.88
C ASP A 336 -9.48 -10.26 -2.56
N THR A 337 -9.26 -9.31 -3.47
CA THR A 337 -8.00 -9.15 -4.19
C THR A 337 -7.10 -8.14 -3.51
N TYR A 338 -5.86 -8.54 -3.27
CA TYR A 338 -4.82 -7.74 -2.62
C TYR A 338 -3.89 -7.07 -3.63
N TYR A 339 -3.39 -5.88 -3.32
CA TYR A 339 -2.56 -5.06 -4.22
C TYR A 339 -1.30 -4.56 -3.53
N LYS A 340 -0.19 -4.57 -4.29
CA LYS A 340 1.13 -4.07 -3.85
C LYS A 340 1.16 -2.55 -3.68
N THR A 341 0.38 -1.85 -4.49
CA THR A 341 0.32 -0.38 -4.50
C THR A 341 -1.13 0.11 -4.47
N LEU A 342 -1.33 1.28 -3.92
CA LEU A 342 -2.63 1.93 -3.94
C LEU A 342 -3.07 2.31 -5.36
N ALA A 343 -2.12 2.65 -6.23
CA ALA A 343 -2.39 2.98 -7.63
C ALA A 343 -2.97 1.78 -8.41
N ASP A 344 -2.42 0.57 -8.19
CA ASP A 344 -2.94 -0.65 -8.82
C ASP A 344 -4.35 -0.96 -8.33
N ALA A 345 -4.61 -0.81 -7.01
CA ALA A 345 -5.93 -1.00 -6.44
C ALA A 345 -6.97 -0.01 -7.02
N VAL A 346 -6.60 1.26 -7.14
CA VAL A 346 -7.45 2.31 -7.75
C VAL A 346 -7.71 2.02 -9.23
N THR A 347 -6.69 1.58 -9.96
CA THR A 347 -6.83 1.21 -11.39
C THR A 347 -7.77 0.03 -11.58
N ALA A 348 -7.67 -0.98 -10.72
CA ALA A 348 -8.50 -2.18 -10.78
C ALA A 348 -9.95 -1.92 -10.30
N ALA A 349 -10.15 -0.96 -9.38
CA ALA A 349 -11.46 -0.66 -8.84
C ALA A 349 -12.35 0.07 -9.87
N ASP A 350 -13.60 -0.37 -9.96
CA ASP A 350 -14.69 0.37 -10.59
C ASP A 350 -15.98 -0.01 -9.89
N ASN A 351 -16.76 0.99 -9.43
CA ASN A 351 -17.91 0.82 -8.54
C ASN A 351 -17.60 -0.06 -7.32
N ALA A 352 -16.37 0.04 -6.81
CA ALA A 352 -15.84 -0.84 -5.76
C ALA A 352 -15.18 -0.05 -4.64
N THR A 353 -14.99 -0.74 -3.50
CA THR A 353 -14.28 -0.18 -2.35
C THR A 353 -12.82 -0.59 -2.38
N VAL A 354 -11.93 0.39 -2.38
CA VAL A 354 -10.50 0.26 -2.10
C VAL A 354 -10.30 0.45 -0.60
N THR A 355 -9.86 -0.58 0.09
CA THR A 355 -9.58 -0.52 1.54
C THR A 355 -8.08 -0.49 1.78
N LEU A 356 -7.58 0.50 2.50
CA LEU A 356 -6.18 0.55 2.93
C LEU A 356 -5.92 -0.51 4.00
N LEU A 357 -4.76 -1.15 3.94
CA LEU A 357 -4.35 -2.17 4.89
C LEU A 357 -3.15 -1.74 5.74
N LYS A 358 -2.43 -0.70 5.31
CA LYS A 358 -1.32 -0.08 6.04
C LYS A 358 -1.19 1.40 5.66
N ASP A 359 -0.33 2.13 6.37
CA ASP A 359 0.03 3.49 6.02
C ASP A 359 0.70 3.54 4.63
N VAL A 360 0.34 4.54 3.84
CA VAL A 360 0.77 4.68 2.45
C VAL A 360 1.38 6.05 2.21
N THR A 361 2.53 6.07 1.57
CA THR A 361 3.11 7.30 1.00
C THR A 361 2.97 7.24 -0.53
N ALA A 362 1.98 7.92 -1.06
CA ALA A 362 1.68 7.95 -2.50
C ALA A 362 0.81 9.15 -2.87
N ASN A 363 0.97 9.65 -4.10
CA ASN A 363 0.00 10.52 -4.73
C ASN A 363 -1.08 9.65 -5.39
N VAL A 364 -2.35 9.94 -5.17
CA VAL A 364 -3.48 9.17 -5.69
C VAL A 364 -4.32 10.01 -6.62
N THR A 365 -4.51 9.56 -7.84
CA THR A 365 -5.43 10.17 -8.80
C THR A 365 -6.61 9.25 -9.05
N ILE A 366 -7.82 9.76 -8.86
CA ILE A 366 -9.06 9.08 -9.24
C ILE A 366 -9.40 9.52 -10.67
N PRO A 367 -9.41 8.61 -11.66
CA PRO A 367 -9.73 8.94 -13.05
C PRO A 367 -11.18 9.41 -13.22
N ALA A 368 -11.42 10.20 -14.28
CA ALA A 368 -12.73 10.82 -14.54
C ALA A 368 -13.87 9.82 -14.81
N ASP A 369 -13.52 8.64 -15.32
CA ASP A 369 -14.42 7.54 -15.67
C ASP A 369 -14.67 6.55 -14.53
N LYS A 370 -14.03 6.76 -13.34
CA LYS A 370 -14.11 5.84 -12.21
C LYS A 370 -15.07 6.30 -11.12
N THR A 371 -15.73 5.34 -10.51
CA THR A 371 -16.49 5.50 -9.26
C THR A 371 -15.86 4.63 -8.18
N ILE A 372 -15.29 5.24 -7.16
CA ILE A 372 -14.50 4.55 -6.14
C ILE A 372 -14.93 4.95 -4.74
N THR A 373 -15.04 3.98 -3.85
CA THR A 373 -15.07 4.22 -2.42
C THR A 373 -13.68 3.94 -1.84
N LEU A 374 -13.02 4.95 -1.28
CA LEU A 374 -11.75 4.81 -0.55
C LEU A 374 -12.04 4.69 0.94
N ASN A 375 -11.84 3.51 1.49
CA ASN A 375 -11.91 3.26 2.93
C ASN A 375 -10.51 3.40 3.55
N LEU A 376 -10.31 4.43 4.35
CA LEU A 376 -9.03 4.70 5.03
C LEU A 376 -8.68 3.65 6.09
N ASN A 377 -9.68 2.98 6.67
CA ASN A 377 -9.51 1.86 7.60
C ASN A 377 -8.53 2.12 8.76
N GLY A 378 -8.49 3.34 9.26
CA GLY A 378 -7.58 3.77 10.34
C GLY A 378 -6.16 4.12 9.88
N MET A 379 -5.84 3.97 8.60
CA MET A 379 -4.49 4.18 8.05
C MET A 379 -4.25 5.63 7.65
N THR A 380 -2.97 5.98 7.51
CA THR A 380 -2.52 7.28 7.01
C THR A 380 -2.12 7.19 5.55
N LEU A 381 -2.69 8.07 4.73
CA LEU A 381 -2.26 8.31 3.36
C LEU A 381 -1.53 9.66 3.30
N THR A 382 -0.23 9.62 3.01
CA THR A 382 0.62 10.81 2.88
C THR A 382 1.10 10.95 1.44
N ASN A 383 1.18 12.15 0.91
CA ASN A 383 1.69 12.39 -0.45
C ASN A 383 3.20 12.17 -0.58
N VAL A 384 3.66 12.05 -1.82
CA VAL A 384 5.10 12.13 -2.18
C VAL A 384 5.49 13.58 -2.45
N ASP A 385 4.94 14.18 -3.51
CA ASP A 385 5.36 15.50 -4.02
C ASP A 385 4.21 16.34 -4.63
N ASP A 386 3.01 15.76 -4.79
CA ASP A 386 1.84 16.43 -5.34
C ASP A 386 0.67 16.43 -4.34
N HIS A 387 -0.55 16.70 -4.79
CA HIS A 387 -1.76 16.52 -4.00
C HIS A 387 -1.86 15.06 -3.52
N THR A 388 -2.24 14.85 -2.27
CA THR A 388 -2.38 13.48 -1.75
C THR A 388 -3.45 12.73 -2.50
N ILE A 389 -4.62 13.36 -2.69
CA ILE A 389 -5.70 12.86 -3.54
C ILE A 389 -6.07 13.93 -4.57
N LEU A 390 -5.96 13.58 -5.85
CA LEU A 390 -6.53 14.33 -6.97
C LEU A 390 -7.74 13.57 -7.48
N ASN A 391 -8.94 14.12 -7.28
CA ASN A 391 -10.17 13.50 -7.76
C ASN A 391 -10.67 14.15 -9.05
N ASN A 392 -10.71 13.40 -10.14
CA ASN A 392 -11.34 13.81 -11.40
C ASN A 392 -12.67 13.05 -11.66
N GLY A 393 -12.94 11.96 -10.91
CA GLY A 393 -14.10 11.07 -11.05
C GLY A 393 -15.10 11.20 -9.92
N ASN A 394 -15.71 10.07 -9.56
CA ASN A 394 -16.64 9.96 -8.44
C ASN A 394 -15.96 9.25 -7.27
N LEU A 395 -15.73 9.95 -6.18
CA LEU A 395 -15.02 9.45 -5.01
C LEU A 395 -15.90 9.53 -3.76
N THR A 396 -15.98 8.44 -3.02
CA THR A 396 -16.49 8.44 -1.65
C THR A 396 -15.35 8.09 -0.70
N ILE A 397 -15.11 8.90 0.34
CA ILE A 397 -14.07 8.62 1.36
C ILE A 397 -14.78 8.23 2.66
N THR A 398 -14.36 7.08 3.21
CA THR A 398 -14.99 6.49 4.40
C THR A 398 -13.94 6.00 5.41
N GLY A 399 -14.42 5.61 6.58
CA GLY A 399 -13.59 5.07 7.65
C GLY A 399 -12.87 6.14 8.45
N THR A 400 -12.27 5.71 9.54
CA THR A 400 -11.29 6.50 10.29
C THR A 400 -9.94 6.42 9.59
N GLY A 401 -9.06 7.36 9.84
CA GLY A 401 -7.74 7.43 9.22
C GLY A 401 -7.39 8.86 8.88
N ARG A 402 -6.28 9.05 8.18
CA ARG A 402 -5.78 10.38 7.88
C ARG A 402 -5.34 10.50 6.42
N VAL A 403 -5.69 11.63 5.80
CA VAL A 403 -5.15 12.07 4.52
C VAL A 403 -4.30 13.30 4.78
N ASP A 404 -3.00 13.17 4.71
CA ASP A 404 -2.04 14.23 5.01
C ASP A 404 -1.30 14.70 3.76
N ASN A 405 -1.04 16.00 3.67
CA ASN A 405 -0.17 16.56 2.65
C ASN A 405 0.97 17.34 3.27
N ILE A 406 2.20 16.97 2.94
CA ILE A 406 3.42 17.56 3.48
C ILE A 406 4.16 18.47 2.49
N SER A 407 3.65 18.64 1.28
CA SER A 407 4.29 19.41 0.22
C SER A 407 3.79 20.86 0.16
N HIS A 408 4.69 21.78 -0.19
CA HIS A 408 4.33 23.17 -0.44
C HIS A 408 3.37 23.32 -1.63
N ALA A 409 2.37 24.19 -1.50
CA ALA A 409 1.38 24.51 -2.52
C ALA A 409 0.53 23.31 -3.01
N LYS A 410 0.39 22.28 -2.18
CA LYS A 410 -0.40 21.08 -2.46
C LYS A 410 -1.36 20.81 -1.31
N GLY A 411 -2.51 20.23 -1.60
CA GLY A 411 -3.55 19.90 -0.61
C GLY A 411 -3.70 18.41 -0.36
N ALA A 412 -4.30 18.07 0.78
CA ALA A 412 -4.68 16.69 1.09
C ALA A 412 -5.71 16.16 0.06
N LEU A 413 -6.64 17.02 -0.38
CA LEU A 413 -7.61 16.68 -1.41
C LEU A 413 -7.78 17.85 -2.39
N TYR A 414 -7.61 17.60 -3.68
CA TYR A 414 -8.00 18.49 -4.75
C TYR A 414 -9.12 17.84 -5.57
N ASN A 415 -10.34 18.36 -5.45
CA ASN A 415 -11.50 17.82 -6.14
C ASN A 415 -11.83 18.62 -7.40
N LYS A 416 -11.86 17.94 -8.54
CA LYS A 416 -12.36 18.43 -9.83
C LYS A 416 -13.61 17.69 -10.32
N GLY A 417 -13.88 16.52 -9.73
CA GLY A 417 -15.05 15.68 -10.01
C GLY A 417 -16.12 15.79 -8.94
N THR A 418 -16.67 14.66 -8.54
CA THR A 418 -17.63 14.56 -7.44
C THR A 418 -17.01 13.83 -6.27
N VAL A 419 -17.10 14.36 -5.05
CA VAL A 419 -16.61 13.69 -3.85
C VAL A 419 -17.63 13.77 -2.70
N VAL A 420 -17.75 12.66 -1.97
CA VAL A 420 -18.49 12.56 -0.70
C VAL A 420 -17.52 12.13 0.39
N ILE A 421 -17.41 12.91 1.46
CA ILE A 421 -16.54 12.63 2.60
C ILE A 421 -17.40 12.24 3.79
N ASN A 422 -17.36 10.97 4.19
CA ASN A 422 -18.11 10.41 5.31
C ASN A 422 -17.22 10.15 6.54
N GLY A 423 -15.93 10.44 6.47
CA GLY A 423 -15.01 10.23 7.58
C GLY A 423 -13.57 10.60 7.24
N GLY A 424 -12.67 10.35 8.18
CA GLY A 424 -11.26 10.64 8.07
C GLY A 424 -10.85 12.05 8.49
N THR A 425 -9.55 12.20 8.73
CA THR A 425 -8.92 13.48 9.06
C THR A 425 -8.09 13.96 7.88
N PHE A 426 -8.42 15.12 7.35
CA PHE A 426 -7.67 15.79 6.28
C PHE A 426 -6.77 16.85 6.90
N ASP A 427 -5.50 16.80 6.61
CA ASP A 427 -4.51 17.67 7.23
C ASP A 427 -3.41 18.10 6.25
N ARG A 428 -2.76 19.18 6.59
CA ARG A 428 -1.43 19.57 6.08
C ARG A 428 -0.50 19.73 7.26
N SER A 429 0.03 18.60 7.75
CA SER A 429 0.75 18.53 9.02
C SER A 429 2.02 19.38 9.07
N GLN A 430 2.65 19.60 7.92
CA GLN A 430 3.86 20.44 7.78
C GLN A 430 3.57 21.91 7.45
N GLU A 431 2.30 22.31 7.49
CA GLU A 431 1.91 23.71 7.32
C GLU A 431 2.53 24.57 8.42
N ASN A 432 3.25 25.62 8.03
CA ASN A 432 3.92 26.52 8.96
C ASN A 432 3.76 28.00 8.62
N GLY A 433 2.92 28.36 7.66
CA GLY A 433 2.57 29.74 7.33
C GLY A 433 1.81 30.40 8.48
N MET A 434 2.22 31.60 8.90
CA MET A 434 1.67 32.29 10.05
C MET A 434 0.76 33.47 9.68
N ASN A 435 0.95 34.07 8.50
CA ASN A 435 0.13 35.18 8.02
C ASN A 435 0.20 35.27 6.49
N LYS A 436 -0.70 36.05 5.89
CA LYS A 436 -0.83 36.13 4.43
C LYS A 436 0.36 36.77 3.69
N GLY A 437 1.37 37.26 4.37
CA GLY A 437 2.61 37.73 3.78
C GLY A 437 3.68 36.67 3.62
N GLU A 438 3.48 35.45 4.14
CA GLU A 438 4.47 34.38 4.25
C GLU A 438 4.36 33.34 3.13
N SER A 439 4.46 33.76 1.88
CA SER A 439 4.56 32.81 0.76
C SER A 439 5.79 31.92 0.90
N GLY A 440 5.68 30.64 0.61
CA GLY A 440 6.79 29.71 0.71
C GLY A 440 6.93 29.02 2.07
N GLN A 441 6.06 29.31 3.04
CA GLN A 441 6.04 28.69 4.37
C GLN A 441 5.19 27.39 4.36
N ASN A 442 5.47 26.47 3.46
CA ASN A 442 4.72 25.21 3.28
C ASN A 442 3.20 25.40 3.44
N SER A 443 2.63 26.35 2.73
CA SER A 443 1.24 26.75 2.91
C SER A 443 0.40 26.52 1.66
N TRP A 444 -0.80 26.00 1.85
CA TRP A 444 -1.86 25.89 0.85
C TRP A 444 -3.20 25.52 1.52
N TYR A 445 -4.26 25.34 0.73
CA TYR A 445 -5.53 24.80 1.23
C TYR A 445 -5.37 23.33 1.63
N THR A 446 -5.96 22.91 2.73
CA THR A 446 -6.05 21.47 3.06
C THR A 446 -6.96 20.78 2.07
N ILE A 447 -8.12 21.38 1.75
CA ILE A 447 -9.02 20.89 0.71
C ILE A 447 -9.29 22.01 -0.31
N LYS A 448 -9.14 21.68 -1.59
CA LYS A 448 -9.54 22.51 -2.72
C LYS A 448 -10.66 21.85 -3.49
N ASN A 449 -11.80 22.53 -3.66
CA ASN A 449 -12.93 22.08 -4.46
C ASN A 449 -13.19 23.00 -5.65
N VAL A 450 -13.15 22.46 -6.86
CA VAL A 450 -13.62 23.09 -8.10
C VAL A 450 -14.67 22.23 -8.84
N GLY A 451 -15.12 21.16 -8.20
CA GLY A 451 -16.19 20.28 -8.65
C GLY A 451 -17.38 20.28 -7.67
N THR A 452 -17.97 19.13 -7.44
CA THR A 452 -19.05 18.93 -6.46
C THR A 452 -18.52 18.18 -5.25
N MET A 453 -18.77 18.70 -4.04
CA MET A 453 -18.29 18.09 -2.80
C MET A 453 -19.38 18.11 -1.74
N THR A 454 -19.54 16.99 -1.04
CA THR A 454 -20.35 16.88 0.18
C THR A 454 -19.47 16.38 1.32
N ILE A 455 -19.53 17.07 2.48
CA ILE A 455 -18.81 16.69 3.71
C ILE A 455 -19.84 16.41 4.78
N ASN A 456 -19.82 15.18 5.30
CA ASN A 456 -20.76 14.67 6.29
C ASN A 456 -20.13 14.59 7.71
N ASP A 457 -20.93 14.21 8.68
CA ASP A 457 -20.43 13.91 10.03
C ASP A 457 -19.34 12.84 10.02
N GLY A 458 -18.40 12.93 10.97
CA GLY A 458 -17.25 12.03 11.08
C GLY A 458 -16.00 12.52 10.35
N ALA A 459 -16.12 13.48 9.44
CA ALA A 459 -14.97 14.13 8.80
C ALA A 459 -14.33 15.19 9.72
N THR A 460 -13.01 15.25 9.73
CA THR A 460 -12.24 16.33 10.36
C THR A 460 -11.35 16.98 9.31
N VAL A 461 -11.39 18.30 9.20
CA VAL A 461 -10.50 19.06 8.34
C VAL A 461 -9.71 20.03 9.21
N GLN A 462 -8.38 19.91 9.16
CA GLN A 462 -7.49 20.72 9.98
C GLN A 462 -6.21 21.09 9.21
N THR A 463 -5.34 21.84 9.85
CA THR A 463 -4.01 22.20 9.30
C THR A 463 -2.98 22.24 10.41
N ALA A 464 -1.70 22.11 10.06
CA ALA A 464 -0.56 22.15 10.96
C ALA A 464 -0.65 21.15 12.14
N GLY A 465 -1.19 19.94 11.90
CA GLY A 465 -1.41 18.94 12.94
C GLY A 465 -2.38 19.40 14.03
N ASN A 466 -3.37 20.24 13.68
CA ASN A 466 -4.28 20.90 14.63
C ASN A 466 -3.62 21.97 15.52
N ASN A 467 -2.52 22.59 15.07
CA ASN A 467 -1.87 23.68 15.78
C ASN A 467 -2.49 25.04 15.39
N ALA A 468 -3.29 25.61 16.25
CA ALA A 468 -3.99 26.89 16.01
C ALA A 468 -3.03 28.09 15.80
N ALA A 469 -1.77 28.01 16.22
CA ALA A 469 -0.79 29.09 16.03
C ALA A 469 -0.19 29.11 14.63
N LEU A 470 -0.32 28.05 13.86
CA LEU A 470 0.20 27.87 12.51
C LEU A 470 -0.95 27.73 11.49
N GLY A 471 -0.62 27.64 10.21
CA GLY A 471 -1.61 27.46 9.15
C GLY A 471 -2.49 28.67 8.89
N LYS A 472 -2.02 29.90 9.17
CA LYS A 472 -2.78 31.14 9.05
C LYS A 472 -2.59 31.84 7.69
N PHE A 473 -1.73 31.31 6.80
CA PHE A 473 -1.47 31.93 5.50
C PHE A 473 -2.56 31.63 4.46
N SER A 474 -2.98 30.38 4.35
CA SER A 474 -4.00 29.93 3.40
C SER A 474 -5.30 29.55 4.12
N SER A 475 -6.42 29.65 3.42
CA SER A 475 -7.68 29.15 3.96
C SER A 475 -7.67 27.62 4.08
N LEU A 476 -8.42 27.06 5.01
CA LEU A 476 -8.45 25.61 5.27
C LEU A 476 -9.14 24.86 4.12
N VAL A 477 -10.39 25.25 3.83
CA VAL A 477 -11.16 24.73 2.70
C VAL A 477 -11.42 25.86 1.71
N SER A 478 -11.03 25.69 0.46
CA SER A 478 -11.36 26.61 -0.63
C SER A 478 -12.36 25.94 -1.57
N ASN A 479 -13.54 26.53 -1.70
CA ASN A 479 -14.56 26.17 -2.67
C ASN A 479 -14.61 27.23 -3.76
N GLY A 480 -14.39 26.87 -5.02
CA GLY A 480 -14.39 27.82 -6.12
C GLY A 480 -13.01 28.11 -6.69
N TYR A 481 -12.95 29.08 -7.56
CA TYR A 481 -11.73 29.48 -8.25
C TYR A 481 -11.06 30.65 -7.53
N PHE A 482 -9.73 30.65 -7.50
CA PHE A 482 -9.01 31.78 -6.94
C PHE A 482 -9.31 33.03 -7.75
N ASN A 483 -9.77 34.08 -7.07
CA ASN A 483 -10.04 35.36 -7.68
C ASN A 483 -8.71 36.14 -7.78
N THR A 484 -8.28 36.36 -8.99
CA THR A 484 -7.22 37.33 -9.31
C THR A 484 -7.86 38.73 -9.47
N ASN A 485 -7.04 39.78 -9.58
CA ASN A 485 -7.55 41.12 -9.83
C ASN A 485 -8.25 41.29 -11.20
N ASP A 486 -8.19 40.26 -12.06
CA ASP A 486 -8.98 40.15 -13.27
C ASP A 486 -10.20 39.26 -13.06
N TYR A 487 -11.31 39.87 -12.71
CA TYR A 487 -12.59 39.21 -12.45
C TYR A 487 -13.16 38.44 -13.65
N ASN A 488 -12.62 38.57 -14.85
CA ASN A 488 -13.09 37.84 -16.03
C ASN A 488 -12.40 36.47 -16.22
N THR A 489 -11.33 36.21 -15.49
CA THR A 489 -10.51 34.99 -15.67
C THR A 489 -11.33 33.71 -15.48
N ASN A 490 -12.28 33.71 -14.54
CA ASN A 490 -13.07 32.52 -14.20
C ASN A 490 -14.43 32.48 -14.90
N LYS A 491 -14.74 33.47 -15.75
CA LYS A 491 -16.04 33.56 -16.43
C LYS A 491 -16.28 32.36 -17.35
N GLY A 492 -17.44 31.72 -17.20
CA GLY A 492 -17.85 30.58 -18.03
C GLY A 492 -17.31 29.22 -17.55
N LEU A 493 -16.49 29.18 -16.48
CA LEU A 493 -16.12 27.92 -15.85
C LEU A 493 -17.36 27.29 -15.15
N GLU A 494 -17.33 25.97 -14.93
CA GLU A 494 -18.38 25.28 -14.15
C GLU A 494 -18.51 25.87 -12.73
N GLN A 495 -19.69 25.82 -12.17
CA GLN A 495 -19.95 26.30 -10.82
C GLN A 495 -19.55 25.26 -9.78
N PRO A 496 -18.49 25.47 -8.95
CA PRO A 496 -18.17 24.57 -7.85
C PRO A 496 -19.24 24.57 -6.77
N ILE A 497 -19.59 23.39 -6.26
CA ILE A 497 -20.62 23.20 -5.25
C ILE A 497 -19.99 22.53 -4.02
N LEU A 498 -20.14 23.14 -2.85
CA LEU A 498 -19.76 22.55 -1.57
C LEU A 498 -20.97 22.51 -0.65
N THR A 499 -21.35 21.33 -0.21
CA THR A 499 -22.35 21.08 0.82
C THR A 499 -21.66 20.52 2.07
N ILE A 500 -21.90 21.12 3.23
CA ILE A 500 -21.39 20.66 4.52
C ILE A 500 -22.60 20.32 5.39
N ASP A 501 -22.83 19.01 5.57
CA ASP A 501 -23.92 18.51 6.41
C ASP A 501 -23.46 18.26 7.86
N GLY A 502 -22.12 18.16 8.07
CA GLY A 502 -21.53 17.95 9.38
C GLY A 502 -20.01 18.04 9.36
N GLY A 503 -19.35 17.45 10.36
CA GLY A 503 -17.91 17.40 10.49
C GLY A 503 -17.31 18.51 11.36
N THR A 504 -15.99 18.46 11.52
CA THR A 504 -15.19 19.39 12.34
C THR A 504 -14.12 20.08 11.50
N PHE A 505 -14.10 21.40 11.54
CA PHE A 505 -13.20 22.24 10.74
C PHE A 505 -12.40 23.17 11.64
N ARG A 506 -11.07 23.14 11.56
CA ARG A 506 -10.20 23.90 12.49
C ARG A 506 -9.04 24.58 11.78
N GLY A 507 -8.95 25.89 11.88
CA GLY A 507 -7.79 26.68 11.46
C GLY A 507 -7.92 27.27 10.07
N GLY A 508 -6.79 27.56 9.46
CA GLY A 508 -6.66 28.33 8.23
C GLY A 508 -6.80 29.82 8.42
N LEU A 509 -6.41 30.62 7.39
CA LEU A 509 -6.68 32.06 7.32
C LEU A 509 -8.19 32.31 7.42
N ASN A 510 -8.95 31.62 6.57
CA ASN A 510 -10.38 31.42 6.73
C ASN A 510 -10.64 29.91 6.83
N THR A 511 -11.56 29.49 7.68
CA THR A 511 -11.86 28.06 7.82
C THR A 511 -12.57 27.56 6.55
N ILE A 512 -13.58 28.26 6.09
CA ILE A 512 -14.23 28.01 4.78
C ILE A 512 -14.09 29.28 3.93
N LYS A 513 -13.51 29.15 2.75
CA LYS A 513 -13.49 30.20 1.74
C LYS A 513 -14.37 29.77 0.57
N ASN A 514 -15.50 30.43 0.42
CA ASN A 514 -16.37 30.30 -0.75
C ASN A 514 -15.95 31.33 -1.78
N ASP A 515 -15.12 30.90 -2.73
CA ASP A 515 -14.41 31.77 -3.67
C ASP A 515 -15.24 32.06 -4.94
N ASP A 516 -14.61 32.57 -5.97
CA ASP A 516 -15.30 32.98 -7.19
C ASP A 516 -16.06 31.83 -7.85
N ARG A 517 -17.25 32.11 -8.36
CA ARG A 517 -18.25 31.22 -8.98
C ARG A 517 -18.83 30.12 -8.08
N ALA A 518 -18.46 30.07 -6.81
CA ALA A 518 -18.79 28.95 -5.95
C ALA A 518 -20.15 29.08 -5.27
N ARG A 519 -20.82 27.94 -5.06
CA ARG A 519 -22.00 27.81 -4.21
C ARG A 519 -21.65 26.99 -2.97
N LEU A 520 -21.94 27.54 -1.81
CA LEU A 520 -21.73 26.92 -0.50
C LEU A 520 -23.08 26.72 0.18
N THR A 521 -23.32 25.53 0.73
CA THR A 521 -24.43 25.24 1.64
C THR A 521 -23.85 24.63 2.91
N ILE A 522 -24.20 25.17 4.08
CA ILE A 522 -23.83 24.63 5.40
C ILE A 522 -25.08 24.31 6.17
N ASN A 523 -25.34 23.01 6.38
CA ASN A 523 -26.48 22.51 7.15
C ASN A 523 -26.12 22.16 8.60
N GLY A 524 -24.83 21.90 8.87
CA GLY A 524 -24.32 21.47 10.17
C GLY A 524 -22.81 21.60 10.28
N GLY A 525 -22.24 21.00 11.34
CA GLY A 525 -20.81 20.96 11.59
C GLY A 525 -20.33 21.95 12.65
N THR A 526 -19.06 21.78 13.03
CA THR A 526 -18.39 22.63 14.02
C THR A 526 -17.15 23.27 13.37
N PHE A 527 -17.10 24.58 13.41
CA PHE A 527 -16.08 25.38 12.74
C PHE A 527 -15.36 26.27 13.75
N SER A 528 -14.04 26.29 13.68
CA SER A 528 -13.23 27.20 14.51
C SER A 528 -12.15 27.88 13.67
N ASN A 529 -12.06 29.19 13.84
CA ASN A 529 -11.03 30.03 13.21
C ASN A 529 -10.30 30.84 14.29
N TYR A 530 -9.01 31.08 14.04
CA TYR A 530 -8.14 31.76 14.99
C TYR A 530 -7.48 33.01 14.41
N TYR A 531 -7.81 33.40 13.15
CA TYR A 531 -7.10 34.50 12.53
C TYR A 531 -7.97 35.50 11.79
N GLN A 532 -8.83 35.10 10.82
CA GLN A 532 -9.62 36.05 10.04
C GLN A 532 -11.12 35.76 10.11
N ALA A 533 -11.62 34.76 9.39
CA ALA A 533 -13.02 34.46 9.34
C ALA A 533 -13.31 32.95 9.42
N VAL A 534 -14.41 32.58 10.04
CA VAL A 534 -14.86 31.20 9.96
C VAL A 534 -15.40 30.92 8.57
N VAL A 535 -16.23 31.79 8.01
CA VAL A 535 -16.72 31.71 6.63
C VAL A 535 -16.37 33.01 5.89
N GLN A 536 -15.62 32.94 4.81
CA GLN A 536 -15.45 34.03 3.86
C GLN A 536 -16.28 33.72 2.61
N ASN A 537 -17.22 34.59 2.27
CA ASN A 537 -18.08 34.41 1.11
C ASN A 537 -17.87 35.49 0.05
N HIS A 538 -17.52 35.06 -1.17
CA HIS A 538 -17.39 35.91 -2.33
C HIS A 538 -18.57 35.76 -3.31
N ASN A 539 -19.27 34.64 -3.32
CA ASN A 539 -20.34 34.35 -4.26
C ASN A 539 -21.66 33.98 -3.53
N ILE A 540 -22.14 32.77 -3.64
CA ILE A 540 -23.41 32.35 -3.06
C ILE A 540 -23.19 31.46 -1.84
N ALA A 541 -23.71 31.85 -0.67
CA ALA A 541 -23.65 31.01 0.53
C ALA A 541 -25.03 30.93 1.19
N GLU A 542 -25.39 29.71 1.61
CA GLU A 542 -26.58 29.39 2.38
C GLU A 542 -26.16 28.64 3.66
N ILE A 543 -26.60 29.12 4.83
CA ILE A 543 -26.30 28.56 6.15
C ILE A 543 -27.60 28.30 6.89
N THR A 544 -27.91 27.03 7.13
CA THR A 544 -29.13 26.60 7.82
C THR A 544 -28.83 26.09 9.24
N GLY A 545 -27.55 25.76 9.57
CA GLY A 545 -27.14 25.24 10.86
C GLY A 545 -25.65 25.34 11.09
N GLY A 546 -25.14 24.67 12.13
CA GLY A 546 -23.75 24.62 12.50
C GLY A 546 -23.36 25.54 13.66
N THR A 547 -22.14 25.28 14.19
CA THR A 547 -21.54 26.08 15.27
C THR A 547 -20.24 26.71 14.77
N PHE A 548 -20.19 28.04 14.81
CA PHE A 548 -19.10 28.84 14.27
C PHE A 548 -18.43 29.63 15.39
N THR A 549 -17.18 29.32 15.69
CA THR A 549 -16.41 29.95 16.75
C THR A 549 -15.16 30.62 16.18
N ALA A 550 -15.04 31.92 16.38
CA ALA A 550 -13.80 32.62 16.06
C ALA A 550 -13.13 33.11 17.35
N ALA A 551 -11.82 32.90 17.47
CA ALA A 551 -11.07 33.51 18.57
C ALA A 551 -10.86 35.01 18.29
N SER A 552 -11.11 35.86 19.28
CA SER A 552 -10.76 37.27 19.22
C SER A 552 -9.29 37.43 19.63
N ASP A 553 -8.40 37.78 18.70
CA ASP A 553 -7.07 38.28 19.05
C ASP A 553 -7.20 39.79 19.35
N ALA A 554 -6.54 40.26 20.41
CA ALA A 554 -6.57 41.68 20.83
C ALA A 554 -6.09 42.65 19.72
N ASN A 555 -5.34 42.15 18.73
CA ASN A 555 -4.74 42.94 17.65
C ASN A 555 -5.36 42.75 16.27
N THR A 556 -6.34 41.82 16.11
CA THR A 556 -6.92 41.49 14.81
C THR A 556 -8.40 41.30 14.93
N GLU A 557 -9.18 41.99 14.10
CA GLU A 557 -10.62 41.76 14.01
C GLU A 557 -10.90 40.40 13.38
N THR A 558 -11.77 39.63 13.99
CA THR A 558 -12.19 38.31 13.52
C THR A 558 -13.68 38.27 13.22
N TYR A 559 -14.09 37.42 12.32
CA TYR A 559 -15.43 37.38 11.78
C TYR A 559 -16.02 35.96 11.84
N GLY A 560 -17.26 35.83 12.22
CA GLY A 560 -18.02 34.61 12.02
C GLY A 560 -18.25 34.39 10.52
N ILE A 561 -18.88 35.39 9.86
CA ILE A 561 -19.02 35.46 8.41
C ILE A 561 -18.42 36.77 7.92
N TYR A 562 -17.52 36.70 6.94
CA TYR A 562 -16.98 37.82 6.19
C TYR A 562 -17.54 37.78 4.77
N ASN A 563 -18.57 38.54 4.52
CA ASN A 563 -19.23 38.63 3.21
C ASN A 563 -18.62 39.77 2.39
N CYS A 564 -17.97 39.43 1.31
CA CYS A 564 -17.20 40.42 0.55
C CYS A 564 -17.42 40.32 -0.96
N GLY A 565 -18.61 40.03 -1.40
CA GLY A 565 -18.97 39.86 -2.80
C GLY A 565 -18.03 40.51 -3.79
N CYS A 566 -17.18 39.71 -4.41
CA CYS A 566 -16.21 40.15 -5.40
C CYS A 566 -16.01 39.07 -6.46
N GLY A 567 -15.92 39.44 -7.73
CA GLY A 567 -15.84 38.52 -8.85
C GLY A 567 -16.47 39.11 -10.11
N ALA A 568 -16.55 38.29 -11.17
CA ALA A 568 -17.11 38.69 -12.47
C ALA A 568 -18.58 38.36 -12.67
N ASP A 569 -19.17 37.60 -11.76
CA ASP A 569 -20.50 37.04 -11.94
C ASP A 569 -21.60 37.87 -11.25
N ILE A 570 -22.84 37.58 -11.62
CA ILE A 570 -24.02 37.97 -10.87
C ILE A 570 -24.09 37.17 -9.57
N ASP A 571 -24.87 37.62 -8.61
CA ASP A 571 -25.11 37.01 -7.29
C ASP A 571 -23.90 37.06 -6.33
N LEU A 572 -23.01 38.00 -6.55
CA LEU A 572 -21.80 38.22 -5.73
C LEU A 572 -22.18 38.61 -4.29
N GLY A 573 -21.64 37.88 -3.33
CA GLY A 573 -21.89 38.12 -1.92
C GLY A 573 -23.35 37.83 -1.50
N THR A 574 -24.07 36.99 -2.24
CA THR A 574 -25.39 36.53 -1.80
C THR A 574 -25.22 35.60 -0.62
N LEU A 575 -25.78 36.02 0.53
CA LEU A 575 -25.71 35.27 1.79
C LEU A 575 -27.10 35.07 2.35
N THR A 576 -27.50 33.85 2.59
CA THR A 576 -28.74 33.50 3.28
C THR A 576 -28.45 32.74 4.57
N VAL A 577 -28.91 33.20 5.71
CA VAL A 577 -28.73 32.53 7.00
C VAL A 577 -30.09 32.32 7.64
N SER A 578 -30.45 31.07 7.83
CA SER A 578 -31.72 30.68 8.52
C SER A 578 -31.48 30.00 9.86
N GLY A 579 -30.20 29.67 10.19
CA GLY A 579 -29.81 29.01 11.43
C GLY A 579 -28.31 29.15 11.74
N GLY A 580 -27.85 28.38 12.71
CA GLY A 580 -26.46 28.38 13.16
C GLY A 580 -26.19 29.30 14.35
N THR A 581 -25.08 29.04 15.03
CA THR A 581 -24.62 29.77 16.20
C THR A 581 -23.21 30.32 15.94
N PHE A 582 -23.09 31.66 15.98
CA PHE A 582 -21.85 32.39 15.71
C PHE A 582 -21.36 33.11 16.97
N THR A 583 -20.18 32.73 17.47
CA THR A 583 -19.62 33.21 18.73
C THR A 583 -18.14 33.53 18.67
N GLY A 584 -17.65 34.33 19.62
CA GLY A 584 -16.23 34.60 19.85
C GLY A 584 -15.59 35.60 18.90
N ALA A 585 -16.19 35.87 17.75
CA ALA A 585 -15.69 36.83 16.76
C ALA A 585 -15.80 38.28 17.23
N THR A 586 -15.02 39.16 16.64
CA THR A 586 -15.21 40.63 16.81
C THR A 586 -16.58 41.02 16.27
N TYR A 587 -16.93 40.51 15.09
CA TYR A 587 -18.27 40.67 14.49
C TYR A 587 -18.79 39.28 14.04
N ALA A 588 -20.03 38.95 14.41
CA ALA A 588 -20.59 37.67 13.95
C ALA A 588 -20.81 37.67 12.42
N VAL A 589 -21.28 38.80 11.87
CA VAL A 589 -21.41 39.01 10.43
C VAL A 589 -20.80 40.36 10.05
N ALA A 590 -19.86 40.36 9.12
CA ALA A 590 -19.32 41.58 8.49
C ALA A 590 -19.69 41.60 7.00
N GLU A 591 -20.38 42.65 6.57
CA GLU A 591 -20.71 42.90 5.18
C GLU A 591 -19.80 44.03 4.63
N VAL A 592 -18.94 43.69 3.69
CA VAL A 592 -17.93 44.61 3.16
C VAL A 592 -17.93 44.68 1.61
N SER A 593 -18.96 44.13 0.98
CA SER A 593 -19.04 44.07 -0.49
C SER A 593 -19.06 45.45 -1.13
N SER A 594 -18.22 45.68 -2.10
CA SER A 594 -18.26 46.87 -2.96
C SER A 594 -19.34 46.76 -4.06
N GLN A 595 -19.91 45.59 -4.25
CA GLN A 595 -20.97 45.27 -5.19
C GLN A 595 -22.34 45.27 -4.51
N ASN A 596 -23.42 45.17 -5.28
CA ASN A 596 -24.77 45.05 -4.78
C ASN A 596 -25.06 43.66 -4.21
N ALA A 597 -24.41 43.32 -3.11
CA ALA A 597 -24.62 42.05 -2.42
C ALA A 597 -25.95 42.00 -1.67
N ILE A 598 -26.47 40.80 -1.42
CA ILE A 598 -27.72 40.57 -0.70
C ILE A 598 -27.46 39.67 0.50
N VAL A 599 -27.78 40.17 1.70
CA VAL A 599 -27.66 39.40 2.95
C VAL A 599 -29.05 39.24 3.54
N ASN A 600 -29.57 38.00 3.60
CA ASN A 600 -30.85 37.64 4.18
C ASN A 600 -30.63 36.82 5.45
N ILE A 601 -31.13 37.30 6.60
CA ILE A 601 -31.06 36.59 7.89
C ILE A 601 -32.50 36.38 8.39
N SER A 602 -32.93 35.13 8.44
CA SER A 602 -34.23 34.71 8.93
C SER A 602 -34.20 33.95 10.25
N GLY A 603 -33.01 33.55 10.72
CA GLY A 603 -32.79 32.84 11.97
C GLY A 603 -31.32 32.78 12.34
N GLY A 604 -30.98 32.05 13.42
CA GLY A 604 -29.62 31.91 13.93
C GLY A 604 -29.31 32.75 15.15
N GLN A 605 -28.12 32.55 15.71
CA GLN A 605 -27.64 33.25 16.91
C GLN A 605 -26.31 33.95 16.59
N PHE A 606 -26.25 35.24 16.79
CA PHE A 606 -25.11 36.08 16.36
C PHE A 606 -24.55 36.88 17.55
N ALA A 607 -23.41 36.43 18.09
CA ALA A 607 -22.70 37.09 19.17
C ALA A 607 -21.33 37.55 18.75
N GLY A 608 -21.17 38.82 18.48
CA GLY A 608 -19.87 39.47 18.27
C GLY A 608 -19.43 40.22 19.53
N THR A 609 -18.13 40.29 19.79
CA THR A 609 -17.57 40.99 20.96
C THR A 609 -17.72 42.53 20.85
N LYS A 610 -17.68 43.06 19.62
CA LYS A 610 -18.00 44.49 19.36
C LYS A 610 -19.43 44.68 18.88
N ALA A 611 -19.87 43.88 17.92
CA ALA A 611 -21.26 43.90 17.45
C ALA A 611 -21.64 42.60 16.77
N ALA A 612 -22.93 42.25 16.76
CA ALA A 612 -23.42 41.10 16.02
C ALA A 612 -23.25 41.30 14.51
N ILE A 613 -23.57 42.47 13.99
CA ILE A 613 -23.48 42.77 12.55
C ILE A 613 -22.75 44.10 12.36
N ILE A 614 -21.88 44.15 11.37
CA ILE A 614 -21.31 45.39 10.85
C ILE A 614 -21.49 45.44 9.33
N LYS A 615 -21.85 46.62 8.82
CA LYS A 615 -21.81 46.95 7.39
C LYS A 615 -20.77 48.04 7.18
N SER A 616 -19.81 47.79 6.27
CA SER A 616 -18.82 48.81 5.87
C SER A 616 -19.51 50.02 5.27
N SER A 617 -19.01 51.23 5.59
CA SER A 617 -19.50 52.47 4.99
C SER A 617 -19.35 52.53 3.47
N THR A 618 -18.47 51.69 2.89
CA THR A 618 -18.26 51.57 1.45
C THR A 618 -19.08 50.45 0.82
N SER A 619 -19.81 49.65 1.61
CA SER A 619 -20.62 48.56 1.09
C SER A 619 -21.94 49.05 0.50
N ASN A 620 -22.26 48.58 -0.71
CA ASN A 620 -23.54 48.83 -1.39
C ASN A 620 -24.55 47.70 -1.14
N ALA A 621 -24.23 46.70 -0.31
CA ALA A 621 -25.08 45.56 -0.04
C ALA A 621 -26.41 45.94 0.64
N THR A 622 -27.44 45.13 0.42
CA THR A 622 -28.67 45.16 1.16
C THR A 622 -28.64 44.08 2.24
N ILE A 623 -28.86 44.49 3.51
CA ILE A 623 -29.02 43.53 4.62
C ILE A 623 -30.50 43.54 5.02
N ALA A 624 -31.12 42.36 5.03
CA ALA A 624 -32.54 42.16 5.38
C ALA A 624 -32.64 41.10 6.50
N ILE A 625 -33.11 41.52 7.69
CA ILE A 625 -33.28 40.64 8.83
C ILE A 625 -34.79 40.47 9.12
N SER A 626 -35.23 39.22 9.18
CA SER A 626 -36.60 38.86 9.52
C SER A 626 -36.70 37.94 10.77
N GLY A 627 -35.57 37.48 11.30
CA GLY A 627 -35.51 36.62 12.49
C GLY A 627 -34.08 36.49 13.04
N GLY A 628 -33.92 35.80 14.17
CA GLY A 628 -32.64 35.55 14.81
C GLY A 628 -32.42 36.29 16.11
N THR A 629 -31.32 36.01 16.80
CA THR A 629 -30.91 36.57 18.08
C THR A 629 -29.53 37.21 17.97
N PHE A 630 -29.36 38.41 18.51
CA PHE A 630 -28.19 39.27 18.26
C PHE A 630 -27.63 39.85 19.57
N SER A 631 -26.32 39.96 19.69
CA SER A 631 -25.64 40.60 20.83
C SER A 631 -25.67 42.14 20.77
N SER A 632 -26.03 42.72 19.64
CA SER A 632 -26.21 44.18 19.45
C SER A 632 -27.51 44.47 18.70
N ASP A 633 -27.99 45.69 18.80
CA ASP A 633 -29.27 46.13 18.20
C ASP A 633 -29.25 46.02 16.65
N PRO A 634 -30.07 45.13 16.05
CA PRO A 634 -30.15 44.93 14.61
C PRO A 634 -31.19 45.80 13.92
N SER A 635 -31.87 46.69 14.63
CA SER A 635 -33.11 47.42 14.20
C SER A 635 -32.99 48.07 12.84
N VAL A 636 -31.83 48.59 12.50
CA VAL A 636 -31.59 49.29 11.21
C VAL A 636 -31.64 48.39 9.98
N TYR A 637 -31.53 47.06 10.18
CA TYR A 637 -31.55 46.05 9.12
C TYR A 637 -32.84 45.23 9.10
N VAL A 638 -33.74 45.45 10.08
CA VAL A 638 -34.96 44.64 10.22
C VAL A 638 -36.00 45.05 9.16
N VAL A 639 -36.39 44.06 8.35
CA VAL A 639 -37.40 44.26 7.31
C VAL A 639 -38.77 44.51 7.95
N GLY A 640 -39.43 45.62 7.56
CA GLY A 640 -40.74 45.97 8.12
C GLY A 640 -40.70 46.14 9.63
N ASN A 641 -39.64 46.71 10.19
CA ASN A 641 -39.51 46.96 11.62
C ASN A 641 -40.68 47.80 12.15
N GLY A 642 -41.37 47.26 13.16
CA GLY A 642 -42.58 47.86 13.69
C GLY A 642 -43.86 47.60 12.88
N SER A 643 -43.78 46.97 11.69
CA SER A 643 -44.96 46.61 10.89
C SER A 643 -45.07 45.07 10.71
N ALA A 644 -44.12 44.43 10.03
CA ALA A 644 -44.11 42.98 9.80
C ALA A 644 -43.27 42.24 10.85
N ASN A 645 -42.16 42.83 11.29
CA ASN A 645 -41.26 42.30 12.29
C ASN A 645 -41.02 43.30 13.42
N ILE A 646 -40.53 42.84 14.54
CA ILE A 646 -40.27 43.65 15.72
C ILE A 646 -39.04 43.17 16.47
N VAL A 647 -38.28 44.07 17.10
CA VAL A 647 -37.11 43.75 17.91
C VAL A 647 -37.51 43.72 19.39
N LYS A 648 -37.36 42.54 20.01
CA LYS A 648 -37.51 42.33 21.44
C LYS A 648 -36.13 42.38 22.09
N ARG A 649 -35.96 43.17 23.15
CA ARG A 649 -34.75 43.19 23.97
C ARG A 649 -34.92 42.20 25.13
N ALA A 650 -33.95 41.31 25.29
CA ALA A 650 -33.85 40.45 26.47
C ALA A 650 -33.33 41.25 27.67
N GLY A 651 -33.57 40.79 28.90
CA GLY A 651 -32.97 41.36 30.10
C GLY A 651 -31.42 41.33 30.05
N SER A 652 -30.77 41.97 31.00
CA SER A 652 -29.33 42.23 31.02
C SER A 652 -28.41 40.98 31.18
N GLU A 653 -28.94 39.79 31.12
CA GLU A 653 -28.17 38.55 31.34
C GLU A 653 -28.11 37.70 30.07
N GLY A 654 -26.92 37.56 29.49
CA GLY A 654 -26.62 36.65 28.38
C GLY A 654 -25.92 37.29 27.19
N ALA A 655 -25.35 36.49 26.32
CA ALA A 655 -24.62 36.89 25.11
C ALA A 655 -25.54 37.49 24.04
N TYR A 656 -26.83 37.20 24.09
CA TYR A 656 -27.85 37.65 23.13
C TYR A 656 -28.84 38.58 23.77
N THR A 657 -28.77 39.84 23.41
CA THR A 657 -29.58 40.91 24.01
C THR A 657 -30.86 41.21 23.21
N TYR A 658 -30.84 40.95 21.89
CA TYR A 658 -31.92 41.35 20.97
C TYR A 658 -32.42 40.14 20.15
N THR A 659 -33.74 40.03 20.02
CA THR A 659 -34.37 38.98 19.19
C THR A 659 -35.31 39.65 18.19
N VAL A 660 -35.16 39.31 16.91
CA VAL A 660 -36.08 39.72 15.84
C VAL A 660 -37.15 38.64 15.69
N LEU A 661 -38.42 39.05 15.74
CA LEU A 661 -39.58 38.16 15.60
C LEU A 661 -40.63 38.78 14.70
N ALA A 662 -41.54 37.95 14.18
CA ALA A 662 -42.73 38.41 13.52
C ALA A 662 -43.58 39.24 14.51
N LYS A 663 -44.14 40.36 14.06
CA LYS A 663 -45.03 41.20 14.87
C LYS A 663 -46.43 40.56 14.96
N SER A 664 -46.52 39.48 15.73
CA SER A 664 -47.72 38.67 15.88
C SER A 664 -47.65 37.86 17.17
N GLY A 665 -48.74 37.86 17.99
CA GLY A 665 -48.80 37.05 19.19
C GLY A 665 -47.76 37.40 20.27
N LEU A 666 -47.40 38.63 20.43
CA LEU A 666 -46.35 39.13 21.30
C LEU A 666 -46.63 38.92 22.77
N THR A 667 -45.67 38.53 23.57
CA THR A 667 -45.74 38.20 24.99
C THR A 667 -44.90 39.16 25.83
N SER A 668 -44.76 38.92 27.15
CA SER A 668 -43.98 39.78 28.06
C SER A 668 -42.55 40.02 27.51
N GLY A 669 -42.11 41.25 27.65
CA GLY A 669 -40.75 41.65 27.24
C GLY A 669 -40.65 43.14 26.98
N VAL A 670 -39.48 43.61 26.58
CA VAL A 670 -39.20 44.99 26.19
C VAL A 670 -38.99 45.02 24.67
N TYR A 671 -39.75 45.89 24.00
CA TYR A 671 -39.71 46.01 22.52
C TYR A 671 -39.23 47.42 22.13
N LEU A 672 -38.44 47.45 21.02
CA LEU A 672 -37.81 48.69 20.53
C LEU A 672 -38.73 49.52 19.61
N THR A 673 -39.87 48.95 19.21
CA THR A 673 -40.93 49.64 18.45
C THR A 673 -42.28 49.27 19.04
N ASP A 674 -43.35 50.00 18.68
CA ASP A 674 -44.70 49.84 19.24
C ASP A 674 -45.27 48.44 18.96
N PRO A 675 -45.48 47.58 19.98
CA PRO A 675 -46.07 46.25 19.86
C PRO A 675 -47.61 46.25 19.81
N SER A 676 -48.25 47.39 19.94
CA SER A 676 -49.72 47.51 20.01
C SER A 676 -50.38 46.88 18.77
N GLY A 677 -51.50 46.20 18.96
CA GLY A 677 -52.21 45.50 17.90
C GLY A 677 -51.66 44.13 17.50
N ALA A 678 -50.55 43.69 18.13
CA ALA A 678 -49.95 42.37 17.87
C ALA A 678 -49.76 41.53 19.15
N LEU A 679 -50.31 41.96 20.26
CA LEU A 679 -50.15 41.26 21.55
C LEU A 679 -50.98 39.97 21.59
N ALA A 680 -50.46 38.95 22.23
CA ALA A 680 -51.23 37.76 22.58
C ALA A 680 -52.29 38.06 23.61
N SER A 681 -53.31 37.21 23.74
CA SER A 681 -54.37 37.36 24.72
C SER A 681 -53.84 37.51 26.15
N ASN A 682 -54.38 38.46 26.93
CA ASN A 682 -53.95 38.74 28.29
C ASN A 682 -52.61 39.47 28.44
N TYR A 683 -52.03 39.98 27.34
CA TYR A 683 -50.83 40.83 27.38
C TYR A 683 -51.24 42.30 27.06
N TYR A 684 -50.55 43.24 27.68
CA TYR A 684 -50.81 44.69 27.50
C TYR A 684 -49.50 45.49 27.61
N VAL A 685 -49.44 46.65 27.01
CA VAL A 685 -48.34 47.59 27.18
C VAL A 685 -48.42 48.20 28.58
N SER A 686 -47.48 47.84 29.45
CA SER A 686 -47.44 48.26 30.84
C SER A 686 -46.69 49.60 31.06
N SER A 687 -45.73 49.90 30.20
CA SER A 687 -45.05 51.20 30.19
C SER A 687 -44.44 51.51 28.82
N THR A 688 -44.25 52.82 28.54
CA THR A 688 -43.56 53.38 27.41
C THR A 688 -42.62 54.46 27.90
N ALA A 689 -41.32 54.31 27.75
CA ALA A 689 -40.29 55.26 28.14
C ALA A 689 -39.06 55.19 27.19
N ASN A 690 -38.52 56.35 26.83
CA ASN A 690 -37.31 56.48 26.03
C ASN A 690 -37.36 55.69 24.71
N GLY A 691 -38.51 55.59 24.05
CA GLY A 691 -38.64 54.85 22.78
C GLY A 691 -38.67 53.32 22.91
N VAL A 692 -38.92 52.81 24.13
CA VAL A 692 -39.09 51.35 24.36
C VAL A 692 -40.47 51.11 25.02
N TRP A 693 -41.03 49.93 24.70
CA TRP A 693 -42.34 49.47 25.17
C TRP A 693 -42.17 48.22 26.03
N THR A 694 -42.69 48.30 27.29
CA THR A 694 -42.73 47.11 28.15
C THR A 694 -44.08 46.44 28.04
N VAL A 695 -44.11 45.15 27.76
CA VAL A 695 -45.31 44.32 27.70
C VAL A 695 -45.36 43.41 28.92
N SER A 696 -46.46 43.37 29.61
CA SER A 696 -46.71 42.57 30.80
C SER A 696 -47.90 41.63 30.61
N TYR A 697 -47.96 40.57 31.38
CA TYR A 697 -49.09 39.65 31.46
C TYR A 697 -50.05 40.07 32.49
N SER A 698 -51.38 40.04 32.19
CA SER A 698 -52.45 40.18 33.15
C SER A 698 -53.21 38.86 33.23
N ALA A 699 -53.23 38.24 34.37
CA ALA A 699 -54.02 37.02 34.55
C ALA A 699 -55.52 37.32 34.24
N PRO A 700 -56.23 36.42 33.55
CA PRO A 700 -57.69 36.55 33.42
C PRO A 700 -58.30 36.66 34.81
N TYR A 701 -59.12 37.65 35.00
CA TYR A 701 -59.89 37.76 36.22
C TYR A 701 -60.81 36.53 36.32
N SER A 702 -60.43 35.55 37.16
CA SER A 702 -61.34 34.48 37.52
C SER A 702 -62.43 35.14 38.41
N GLY A 703 -63.53 35.48 37.79
CA GLY A 703 -64.68 35.99 38.52
C GLY A 703 -65.16 34.99 39.57
N GLY A 704 -64.63 35.10 40.75
CA GLY A 704 -65.18 34.48 41.93
C GLY A 704 -66.52 35.20 42.25
N SER A 705 -67.58 34.40 42.40
CA SER A 705 -68.88 34.88 42.83
C SER A 705 -68.72 35.74 44.10
N SER A 706 -69.28 36.96 44.08
CA SER A 706 -69.27 37.85 45.17
C SER A 706 -69.98 37.21 46.39
N SER A 707 -69.27 36.82 47.38
CA SER A 707 -69.72 36.80 48.74
C SER A 707 -69.17 38.08 49.35
N ASP A 708 -70.09 38.99 49.67
CA ASP A 708 -69.89 40.28 50.28
C ASP A 708 -68.96 40.19 51.51
N PRO A 709 -67.85 40.90 51.61
CA PRO A 709 -67.08 40.93 52.86
C PRO A 709 -67.68 41.92 53.80
N THR A 710 -68.33 41.44 54.86
CA THR A 710 -68.65 42.23 56.02
C THR A 710 -67.38 42.81 56.61
N TYR A 711 -67.21 44.11 56.46
CA TYR A 711 -66.19 44.88 57.15
C TYR A 711 -66.54 45.02 58.61
N SER A 712 -65.84 44.36 59.52
CA SER A 712 -65.82 44.74 60.94
C SER A 712 -64.67 45.75 61.13
N VAL A 713 -65.04 46.97 61.44
CA VAL A 713 -64.15 48.05 61.87
C VAL A 713 -63.74 47.75 63.32
N SER A 714 -62.57 47.29 63.60
CA SER A 714 -61.97 47.27 64.93
C SER A 714 -61.28 48.64 65.17
N THR A 715 -61.78 49.39 66.17
CA THR A 715 -61.11 50.58 66.66
C THR A 715 -59.73 50.27 67.26
N PRO A 716 -58.73 51.07 67.00
CA PRO A 716 -57.43 50.87 67.60
C PRO A 716 -57.45 51.28 69.08
N SER A 717 -57.12 50.38 69.98
CA SER A 717 -56.82 50.70 71.38
C SER A 717 -55.44 51.31 71.49
N LYS A 718 -55.36 52.53 71.97
CA LYS A 718 -54.14 53.20 72.34
C LYS A 718 -53.62 52.59 73.65
N THR A 719 -52.46 52.09 73.65
CA THR A 719 -51.64 51.76 74.87
C THR A 719 -50.42 52.66 74.87
N GLU A 720 -50.45 53.63 75.75
CA GLU A 720 -49.26 54.31 76.22
C GLU A 720 -48.50 53.38 77.17
N ASN A 721 -47.20 53.38 77.08
CA ASN A 721 -46.22 53.26 78.15
C ASN A 721 -44.86 53.48 77.50
N GLY A 722 -44.02 54.44 77.83
CA GLY A 722 -43.56 54.89 79.15
C GLY A 722 -42.38 54.08 79.64
N SER A 723 -41.25 54.55 79.34
CA SER A 723 -39.90 54.66 79.86
C SER A 723 -38.84 54.01 79.05
#